data_735e39ece36bcb90efe773cb18a7c06a
#
_entry.id   735e39ece36bcb90efe773cb18a7c06a
#
_cell.length_a   1.000
_cell.length_b   1.000
_cell.length_c   1.000
_cell.angle_alpha   90.00
_cell.angle_beta   90.00
_cell.angle_gamma   90.00
#
_symmetry.space_group_name_H-M   'P 1'
#
loop_
_entity.id
_entity.type
_entity.pdbx_description
1 polymer ?
#
loop_
_entity_poly.entity_id
_entity_poly.type
_entity_poly.pdbx_seq_one_letter_code
_entity_poly.pdbx_strand_id
1 'polypeptide(L)'
;MAQTASQLPEGDEQQHSVGQLGPWLCWAVVFADIGSSIYYVPGILYGRVGNLAGFFVLLTMSVFVLLTLKYAEVSARFPEGGGVVTVAAQAMNSWVGALGGMFILVSYFLTAAISCLSAIQYFSVVLPALGPFILEITICVLLLLGLLNWVGISESAKVSLVGALIAFLSDLVIIWTVFTHIPITAFPFLFASMFAHESLTPPSILVGFAGAFLAFSGLESISQLSPSMKAPRKKIISLALLLVVITIGVTSPLLTMLATLLQQDAAADPVLSTQLLSLLGGHWGNVVLQTEVAISASLILAFASNTAVIGAYHVFLALARMEFFPEFILQRNHFRGTPHWSIALATGIPIAVLVLVHGEIDILGSMYAFGLLGAFTVTCVGLDIIRFRERKAARTIDLAHRRDKDGDDRYNPTMRSNKVQDSSISTSLPAHHLYNGWEALREVSQGEMGNADSSSLRTWLADLWRQLDFWLGLLTTLLVLLAWSISIVSQPLATVFGCSVALAGMGVAYVNYVRGRTPIATTYLAGRMPDSLLAVLVAGDEHNEAVINAAINHAHRKPIVFLYLAEPKAERVPQLFEVMDPYLEDEPAKYILKRAALLTRNARLTARFVYRPQGPDEAGLVWQTVHPRDVVLTAEHAAQFEEINPDRIRYELTSQGKIAHLLKRW
;
A
#
# COMPACT_ATOMS: atom_id res chain seq x y z
N MET A 1 56.99 17.46 -26.04
CA MET A 1 55.70 17.86 -26.61
C MET A 1 54.69 16.94 -25.95
N ALA A 2 54.15 17.32 -24.81
CA ALA A 2 52.91 18.07 -24.56
C ALA A 2 51.71 17.15 -24.84
N GLN A 3 51.23 16.49 -23.80
CA GLN A 3 49.99 16.76 -23.08
C GLN A 3 48.72 16.79 -23.94
N THR A 4 47.91 15.78 -23.80
CA THR A 4 46.47 15.98 -23.73
C THR A 4 45.88 14.94 -22.77
N ALA A 5 45.69 15.35 -21.53
CA ALA A 5 44.80 14.68 -20.60
C ALA A 5 43.38 14.93 -21.11
N SER A 6 42.73 13.92 -21.65
CA SER A 6 41.31 13.95 -21.94
C SER A 6 40.54 13.85 -20.61
N GLN A 7 39.89 14.94 -20.26
CA GLN A 7 38.82 14.99 -19.26
C GLN A 7 37.80 13.89 -19.58
N LEU A 8 37.66 12.95 -18.69
CA LEU A 8 36.50 12.07 -18.64
C LEU A 8 35.28 12.97 -18.37
N PRO A 9 34.20 12.88 -19.14
CA PRO A 9 32.98 13.56 -18.79
C PRO A 9 32.45 12.96 -17.48
N GLU A 10 32.21 13.83 -16.51
CA GLU A 10 31.36 13.50 -15.37
C GLU A 10 30.05 12.95 -15.94
N GLY A 11 29.91 11.63 -15.88
CA GLY A 11 28.70 10.95 -16.29
C GLY A 11 27.58 11.38 -15.35
N ASP A 12 26.64 12.14 -15.92
CA ASP A 12 25.28 12.21 -15.40
C ASP A 12 24.80 10.80 -15.05
N GLU A 13 24.79 10.45 -13.79
CA GLU A 13 24.02 9.36 -13.25
C GLU A 13 22.53 9.73 -13.31
N GLN A 14 22.03 9.94 -14.50
CA GLN A 14 20.61 9.81 -14.79
C GLN A 14 20.31 8.30 -14.74
N GLN A 15 20.10 7.80 -13.52
CA GLN A 15 19.33 6.58 -13.33
C GLN A 15 18.04 6.76 -14.14
N HIS A 16 17.97 6.11 -15.29
CA HIS A 16 16.75 6.05 -16.10
C HIS A 16 15.67 5.45 -15.22
N SER A 17 14.82 6.30 -14.65
CA SER A 17 13.67 5.86 -13.86
C SER A 17 12.69 5.18 -14.81
N VAL A 18 12.53 3.88 -14.68
CA VAL A 18 11.56 3.08 -15.44
C VAL A 18 10.12 3.52 -15.19
N GLY A 19 9.86 4.24 -14.09
CA GLY A 19 8.54 4.75 -13.74
C GLY A 19 8.03 5.85 -14.68
N GLN A 20 6.73 5.84 -14.94
CA GLN A 20 6.05 6.80 -15.85
C GLN A 20 5.30 7.90 -15.10
N LEU A 21 4.88 7.67 -13.82
CA LEU A 21 4.03 8.56 -13.07
C LEU A 21 4.83 9.64 -12.34
N GLY A 22 4.61 10.89 -12.74
CA GLY A 22 4.96 12.06 -11.94
C GLY A 22 3.86 12.38 -10.91
N PRO A 23 4.06 13.42 -10.04
CA PRO A 23 3.13 13.70 -8.93
C PRO A 23 1.71 14.04 -9.39
N TRP A 24 1.54 14.76 -10.48
CA TRP A 24 0.24 15.12 -11.04
C TRP A 24 -0.53 13.94 -11.60
N LEU A 25 0.16 13.03 -12.32
CA LEU A 25 -0.47 11.81 -12.83
C LEU A 25 -0.81 10.84 -11.69
N CYS A 26 0.04 10.77 -10.68
CA CYS A 26 -0.21 9.97 -9.50
C CYS A 26 -1.41 10.52 -8.70
N TRP A 27 -1.44 11.86 -8.47
CA TRP A 27 -2.61 12.53 -7.88
C TRP A 27 -3.88 12.23 -8.65
N ALA A 28 -3.85 12.33 -9.97
CA ALA A 28 -5.03 12.16 -10.80
C ALA A 28 -5.65 10.77 -10.70
N VAL A 29 -4.82 9.71 -10.72
CA VAL A 29 -5.31 8.34 -10.59
C VAL A 29 -5.89 8.10 -9.20
N VAL A 30 -5.21 8.58 -8.14
CA VAL A 30 -5.69 8.45 -6.76
C VAL A 30 -6.93 9.32 -6.52
N PHE A 31 -6.96 10.55 -7.08
CA PHE A 31 -8.13 11.42 -7.00
C PHE A 31 -9.33 10.84 -7.74
N ALA A 32 -9.15 10.24 -8.92
CA ALA A 32 -10.24 9.60 -9.64
C ALA A 32 -10.89 8.48 -8.82
N ASP A 33 -10.09 7.73 -8.08
CA ASP A 33 -10.56 6.65 -7.20
C ASP A 33 -11.26 7.22 -5.95
N ILE A 34 -10.60 8.09 -5.16
CA ILE A 34 -11.18 8.67 -3.93
C ILE A 34 -12.29 9.68 -4.26
N GLY A 35 -12.06 10.57 -5.23
CA GLY A 35 -12.98 11.65 -5.60
C GLY A 35 -14.32 11.14 -6.14
N SER A 36 -14.36 9.93 -6.71
CA SER A 36 -15.60 9.29 -7.10
C SER A 36 -16.59 9.13 -5.94
N SER A 37 -16.09 8.96 -4.71
CA SER A 37 -16.92 8.82 -3.51
C SER A 37 -17.71 10.09 -3.16
N ILE A 38 -17.25 11.28 -3.57
CA ILE A 38 -17.94 12.56 -3.33
C ILE A 38 -19.36 12.52 -3.91
N TYR A 39 -19.57 11.78 -5.00
CA TYR A 39 -20.82 11.75 -5.72
C TYR A 39 -21.90 10.82 -5.13
N TYR A 40 -21.52 9.76 -4.42
CA TYR A 40 -22.50 8.82 -3.84
C TYR A 40 -22.56 8.82 -2.30
N VAL A 41 -21.48 9.23 -1.63
CA VAL A 41 -21.44 9.20 -0.16
C VAL A 41 -22.44 10.14 0.51
N PRO A 42 -22.72 11.37 0.01
CA PRO A 42 -23.68 12.26 0.65
C PRO A 42 -25.04 11.61 0.84
N GLY A 43 -25.59 10.95 -0.19
CA GLY A 43 -26.88 10.25 -0.14
C GLY A 43 -26.86 9.05 0.81
N ILE A 44 -25.86 8.16 0.65
CA ILE A 44 -25.71 6.97 1.49
C ILE A 44 -25.57 7.35 2.99
N LEU A 45 -24.80 8.38 3.27
CA LEU A 45 -24.54 8.77 4.66
C LEU A 45 -25.74 9.53 5.24
N TYR A 46 -26.46 10.33 4.43
CA TYR A 46 -27.70 10.96 4.85
C TYR A 46 -28.75 9.93 5.29
N GLY A 47 -28.93 8.86 4.53
CA GLY A 47 -29.83 7.76 4.89
C GLY A 47 -29.52 7.09 6.23
N ARG A 48 -28.29 7.25 6.76
CA ARG A 48 -27.85 6.65 8.05
C ARG A 48 -27.87 7.61 9.21
N VAL A 49 -27.48 8.86 9.00
CA VAL A 49 -27.24 9.84 10.07
C VAL A 49 -27.88 11.19 9.77
N GLY A 50 -28.74 11.28 8.77
CA GLY A 50 -29.47 12.50 8.43
C GLY A 50 -28.54 13.68 8.17
N ASN A 51 -28.89 14.83 8.71
CA ASN A 51 -28.17 16.08 8.53
C ASN A 51 -26.73 16.06 9.09
N LEU A 52 -26.39 15.08 9.94
CA LEU A 52 -25.03 14.92 10.49
C LEU A 52 -24.01 14.36 9.48
N ALA A 53 -24.42 14.01 8.27
CA ALA A 53 -23.55 13.44 7.25
C ALA A 53 -22.28 14.29 7.02
N GLY A 54 -22.40 15.59 6.79
CA GLY A 54 -21.28 16.50 6.61
C GLY A 54 -20.35 16.60 7.82
N PHE A 55 -20.90 16.57 9.04
CA PHE A 55 -20.13 16.53 10.27
C PHE A 55 -19.26 15.27 10.38
N PHE A 56 -19.81 14.10 10.09
CA PHE A 56 -19.05 12.86 10.18
C PHE A 56 -17.98 12.75 9.10
N VAL A 57 -18.22 13.23 7.88
CA VAL A 57 -17.17 13.31 6.85
C VAL A 57 -16.04 14.26 7.28
N LEU A 58 -16.35 15.41 7.88
CA LEU A 58 -15.36 16.34 8.43
C LEU A 58 -14.56 15.70 9.59
N LEU A 59 -15.24 14.99 10.49
CA LEU A 59 -14.59 14.30 11.61
C LEU A 59 -13.63 13.21 11.12
N THR A 60 -14.08 12.37 10.19
CA THR A 60 -13.24 11.31 9.63
C THR A 60 -12.14 11.84 8.73
N MET A 61 -12.24 13.07 8.21
CA MET A 61 -11.16 13.73 7.46
C MET A 61 -9.88 13.85 8.29
N SER A 62 -9.98 14.11 9.59
CA SER A 62 -8.79 14.16 10.47
C SER A 62 -8.10 12.79 10.56
N VAL A 63 -8.87 11.70 10.60
CA VAL A 63 -8.34 10.33 10.58
C VAL A 63 -7.77 10.00 9.20
N PHE A 64 -8.40 10.47 8.13
CA PHE A 64 -7.90 10.31 6.77
C PHE A 64 -6.52 10.95 6.58
N VAL A 65 -6.29 12.15 7.10
CA VAL A 65 -4.96 12.79 7.07
C VAL A 65 -3.91 11.90 7.75
N LEU A 66 -4.22 11.37 8.92
CA LEU A 66 -3.32 10.45 9.64
C LEU A 66 -3.10 9.14 8.87
N LEU A 67 -4.15 8.60 8.27
CA LEU A 67 -4.07 7.39 7.44
C LEU A 67 -3.24 7.63 6.18
N THR A 68 -3.36 8.81 5.56
CA THR A 68 -2.56 9.23 4.40
C THR A 68 -1.06 9.22 4.73
N LEU A 69 -0.66 9.66 5.92
CA LEU A 69 0.74 9.59 6.37
C LEU A 69 1.24 8.14 6.47
N LYS A 70 0.40 7.23 6.97
CA LYS A 70 0.75 5.80 7.00
C LYS A 70 0.90 5.21 5.60
N TYR A 71 0.00 5.55 4.68
CA TYR A 71 0.09 5.07 3.30
C TYR A 71 1.27 5.67 2.54
N ALA A 72 1.68 6.91 2.86
CA ALA A 72 2.91 7.49 2.35
C ALA A 72 4.14 6.66 2.76
N GLU A 73 4.19 6.23 4.02
CA GLU A 73 5.26 5.36 4.52
C GLU A 73 5.22 3.96 3.90
N VAL A 74 4.03 3.35 3.81
CA VAL A 74 3.85 2.05 3.15
C VAL A 74 4.35 2.09 1.72
N SER A 75 3.91 3.08 0.93
CA SER A 75 4.30 3.21 -0.47
C SER A 75 5.81 3.43 -0.67
N ALA A 76 6.47 4.11 0.27
CA ALA A 76 7.91 4.34 0.21
C ALA A 76 8.73 3.13 0.69
N ARG A 77 8.20 2.33 1.64
CA ARG A 77 8.86 1.12 2.15
C ARG A 77 8.73 -0.07 1.21
N PHE A 78 7.64 -0.13 0.46
CA PHE A 78 7.29 -1.25 -0.43
C PHE A 78 7.17 -0.75 -1.89
N PRO A 79 8.31 -0.40 -2.50
CA PRO A 79 8.34 0.13 -3.86
C PRO A 79 7.87 -0.89 -4.91
N GLU A 80 7.87 -2.18 -4.59
CA GLU A 80 7.35 -3.28 -5.40
C GLU A 80 5.81 -3.28 -5.48
N GLY A 81 5.12 -2.48 -4.68
CA GLY A 81 3.67 -2.41 -4.65
C GLY A 81 3.02 -3.51 -3.80
N GLY A 82 1.78 -3.86 -4.13
CA GLY A 82 1.03 -4.91 -3.44
C GLY A 82 0.28 -4.47 -2.18
N GLY A 83 0.50 -3.26 -1.69
CA GLY A 83 -0.30 -2.67 -0.61
C GLY A 83 -0.44 -3.56 0.62
N VAL A 84 -1.70 -3.82 1.03
CA VAL A 84 -2.02 -4.62 2.21
C VAL A 84 -1.44 -6.03 2.17
N VAL A 85 -1.39 -6.65 0.98
CA VAL A 85 -0.89 -8.03 0.80
C VAL A 85 0.57 -8.11 1.21
N THR A 86 1.40 -7.22 0.67
CA THR A 86 2.84 -7.18 0.92
C THR A 86 3.15 -6.78 2.36
N VAL A 87 2.52 -5.72 2.86
CA VAL A 87 2.73 -5.24 4.24
C VAL A 87 2.41 -6.32 5.27
N ALA A 88 1.25 -6.97 5.13
CA ALA A 88 0.80 -8.00 6.08
C ALA A 88 1.65 -9.27 5.98
N ALA A 89 2.04 -9.68 4.77
CA ALA A 89 2.90 -10.84 4.57
C ALA A 89 4.27 -10.65 5.23
N GLN A 90 4.88 -9.48 5.09
CA GLN A 90 6.18 -9.17 5.69
C GLN A 90 6.10 -8.89 7.19
N ALA A 91 5.05 -8.22 7.66
CA ALA A 91 4.86 -7.91 9.06
C ALA A 91 4.52 -9.13 9.92
N MET A 92 3.69 -10.01 9.41
CA MET A 92 3.13 -11.15 10.14
C MET A 92 3.48 -12.49 9.48
N ASN A 93 2.76 -12.86 8.44
CA ASN A 93 3.03 -14.04 7.60
C ASN A 93 2.21 -13.98 6.30
N SER A 94 2.56 -14.85 5.34
CA SER A 94 1.91 -14.90 4.02
C SER A 94 0.40 -15.13 4.08
N TRP A 95 -0.11 -15.87 5.08
CA TRP A 95 -1.54 -16.14 5.23
C TRP A 95 -2.33 -14.88 5.63
N VAL A 96 -1.75 -14.05 6.51
CA VAL A 96 -2.36 -12.74 6.86
C VAL A 96 -2.28 -11.80 5.66
N GLY A 97 -1.22 -11.88 4.86
CA GLY A 97 -1.14 -11.18 3.58
C GLY A 97 -2.26 -11.59 2.62
N ALA A 98 -2.52 -12.89 2.50
CA ALA A 98 -3.63 -13.41 1.70
C ALA A 98 -5.00 -12.94 2.22
N LEU A 99 -5.21 -12.94 3.54
CA LEU A 99 -6.44 -12.42 4.16
C LEU A 99 -6.62 -10.93 3.86
N GLY A 100 -5.56 -10.13 3.98
CA GLY A 100 -5.56 -8.72 3.57
C GLY A 100 -5.92 -8.55 2.10
N GLY A 101 -5.41 -9.45 1.24
CA GLY A 101 -5.78 -9.54 -0.18
C GLY A 101 -7.26 -9.84 -0.39
N MET A 102 -7.89 -10.66 0.46
CA MET A 102 -9.34 -10.89 0.38
C MET A 102 -10.12 -9.62 0.74
N PHE A 103 -9.73 -8.89 1.78
CA PHE A 103 -10.40 -7.64 2.15
C PHE A 103 -10.31 -6.58 1.04
N ILE A 104 -9.15 -6.43 0.42
CA ILE A 104 -8.99 -5.47 -0.67
C ILE A 104 -9.76 -5.92 -1.94
N LEU A 105 -9.88 -7.22 -2.21
CA LEU A 105 -10.74 -7.73 -3.28
C LEU A 105 -12.22 -7.38 -3.04
N VAL A 106 -12.72 -7.56 -1.80
CA VAL A 106 -14.08 -7.12 -1.43
C VAL A 106 -14.25 -5.63 -1.69
N SER A 107 -13.28 -4.79 -1.29
CA SER A 107 -13.27 -3.36 -1.58
C SER A 107 -13.38 -3.09 -3.07
N TYR A 108 -12.52 -3.69 -3.90
CA TYR A 108 -12.52 -3.45 -5.35
C TYR A 108 -13.79 -3.93 -6.07
N PHE A 109 -14.33 -5.08 -5.68
CA PHE A 109 -15.59 -5.56 -6.27
C PHE A 109 -16.74 -4.59 -6.02
N LEU A 110 -16.80 -4.04 -4.83
CA LEU A 110 -17.83 -3.10 -4.44
C LEU A 110 -17.58 -1.70 -5.00
N THR A 111 -16.31 -1.25 -5.11
CA THR A 111 -15.97 -0.02 -5.82
C THR A 111 -16.39 -0.11 -7.28
N ALA A 112 -16.07 -1.21 -7.98
CA ALA A 112 -16.46 -1.41 -9.36
C ALA A 112 -17.97 -1.36 -9.54
N ALA A 113 -18.72 -2.03 -8.64
CA ALA A 113 -20.17 -2.08 -8.70
C ALA A 113 -20.82 -0.72 -8.39
N ILE A 114 -20.46 -0.09 -7.27
CA ILE A 114 -21.09 1.16 -6.79
C ILE A 114 -20.74 2.33 -7.71
N SER A 115 -19.50 2.43 -8.17
CA SER A 115 -19.08 3.51 -9.05
C SER A 115 -19.73 3.38 -10.42
N CYS A 116 -19.82 2.16 -10.99
CA CYS A 116 -20.52 1.99 -12.28
C CYS A 116 -22.01 2.29 -12.17
N LEU A 117 -22.66 1.82 -11.09
CA LEU A 117 -24.08 2.11 -10.85
C LEU A 117 -24.32 3.61 -10.71
N SER A 118 -23.53 4.29 -9.88
CA SER A 118 -23.63 5.74 -9.69
C SER A 118 -23.33 6.51 -10.98
N ALA A 119 -22.40 6.05 -11.83
CA ALA A 119 -22.14 6.65 -13.13
C ALA A 119 -23.40 6.69 -14.01
N ILE A 120 -24.16 5.60 -14.05
CA ILE A 120 -25.39 5.52 -14.83
C ILE A 120 -26.51 6.32 -14.18
N GLN A 121 -26.59 6.37 -12.85
CA GLN A 121 -27.55 7.22 -12.12
C GLN A 121 -27.31 8.71 -12.43
N TYR A 122 -26.06 9.20 -12.40
CA TYR A 122 -25.74 10.57 -12.81
C TYR A 122 -26.03 10.81 -14.28
N PHE A 123 -25.72 9.86 -15.17
CA PHE A 123 -25.98 10.00 -16.58
C PHE A 123 -27.50 10.04 -16.90
N SER A 124 -28.34 9.43 -16.06
CA SER A 124 -29.81 9.49 -16.20
C SER A 124 -30.37 10.89 -15.96
N VAL A 125 -29.63 11.80 -15.31
CA VAL A 125 -30.02 13.23 -15.24
C VAL A 125 -30.03 13.87 -16.61
N VAL A 126 -29.08 13.50 -17.49
CA VAL A 126 -28.97 13.99 -18.87
C VAL A 126 -29.95 13.28 -19.79
N LEU A 127 -30.14 11.98 -19.56
CA LEU A 127 -31.04 11.12 -20.36
C LEU A 127 -32.02 10.36 -19.45
N PRO A 128 -33.14 11.03 -19.04
CA PRO A 128 -34.11 10.42 -18.10
C PRO A 128 -34.75 9.12 -18.60
N ALA A 129 -34.74 8.87 -19.90
CA ALA A 129 -35.23 7.63 -20.51
C ALA A 129 -34.44 6.38 -20.04
N LEU A 130 -33.24 6.54 -19.48
CA LEU A 130 -32.43 5.45 -18.95
C LEU A 130 -32.87 5.00 -17.55
N GLY A 131 -33.64 5.84 -16.83
CA GLY A 131 -34.04 5.60 -15.45
C GLY A 131 -34.60 4.18 -15.16
N PRO A 132 -35.51 3.64 -15.96
CA PRO A 132 -36.05 2.30 -15.78
C PRO A 132 -35.04 1.15 -15.98
N PHE A 133 -33.91 1.42 -16.65
CA PHE A 133 -32.91 0.41 -17.09
C PHE A 133 -31.53 0.60 -16.46
N ILE A 134 -31.43 1.31 -15.33
CA ILE A 134 -30.15 1.66 -14.70
C ILE A 134 -29.32 0.40 -14.40
N LEU A 135 -29.93 -0.65 -13.84
CA LEU A 135 -29.24 -1.87 -13.47
C LEU A 135 -28.70 -2.62 -14.71
N GLU A 136 -29.55 -2.78 -15.73
CA GLU A 136 -29.19 -3.49 -16.97
C GLU A 136 -28.07 -2.77 -17.71
N ILE A 137 -28.14 -1.43 -17.79
CA ILE A 137 -27.12 -0.60 -18.42
C ILE A 137 -25.81 -0.68 -17.62
N THR A 138 -25.88 -0.64 -16.28
CA THR A 138 -24.70 -0.81 -15.41
C THR A 138 -24.01 -2.15 -15.67
N ILE A 139 -24.76 -3.24 -15.78
CA ILE A 139 -24.22 -4.56 -16.13
C ILE A 139 -23.56 -4.54 -17.50
N CYS A 140 -24.21 -3.94 -18.50
CA CYS A 140 -23.65 -3.82 -19.86
C CYS A 140 -22.35 -2.99 -19.86
N VAL A 141 -22.28 -1.89 -19.10
CA VAL A 141 -21.07 -1.06 -18.99
C VAL A 141 -19.95 -1.82 -18.29
N LEU A 142 -20.23 -2.55 -17.20
CA LEU A 142 -19.22 -3.40 -16.54
C LEU A 142 -18.68 -4.49 -17.47
N LEU A 143 -19.56 -5.14 -18.25
CA LEU A 143 -19.15 -6.11 -19.26
C LEU A 143 -18.26 -5.46 -20.33
N LEU A 144 -18.60 -4.24 -20.77
CA LEU A 144 -17.79 -3.48 -21.72
C LEU A 144 -16.41 -3.15 -21.13
N LEU A 145 -16.33 -2.68 -19.88
CA LEU A 145 -15.07 -2.42 -19.19
C LEU A 145 -14.24 -3.70 -19.06
N GLY A 146 -14.85 -4.81 -18.69
CA GLY A 146 -14.19 -6.12 -18.67
C GLY A 146 -13.65 -6.52 -20.04
N LEU A 147 -14.41 -6.30 -21.11
CA LEU A 147 -13.99 -6.57 -22.49
C LEU A 147 -12.83 -5.67 -22.92
N LEU A 148 -12.85 -4.37 -22.58
CA LEU A 148 -11.76 -3.45 -22.87
C LEU A 148 -10.45 -3.89 -22.18
N ASN A 149 -10.53 -4.28 -20.91
CA ASN A 149 -9.38 -4.84 -20.18
C ASN A 149 -8.92 -6.17 -20.79
N TRP A 150 -9.83 -7.02 -21.24
CA TRP A 150 -9.49 -8.28 -21.91
C TRP A 150 -8.76 -8.03 -23.24
N VAL A 151 -9.19 -7.04 -24.02
CA VAL A 151 -8.50 -6.64 -25.25
C VAL A 151 -7.14 -5.98 -24.94
N GLY A 152 -6.89 -5.56 -23.71
CA GLY A 152 -5.63 -4.94 -23.27
C GLY A 152 -5.60 -3.43 -23.52
N ILE A 153 -6.77 -2.80 -23.63
CA ILE A 153 -6.90 -1.34 -23.66
C ILE A 153 -6.90 -0.89 -22.20
N SER A 154 -5.70 -0.57 -21.70
CA SER A 154 -5.54 -0.02 -20.35
C SER A 154 -5.85 1.47 -20.33
N GLU A 155 -6.42 1.91 -19.21
CA GLU A 155 -6.61 3.32 -18.94
C GLU A 155 -5.29 4.07 -18.93
N SER A 156 -5.24 5.22 -19.58
CA SER A 156 -4.06 6.09 -19.54
C SER A 156 -4.17 7.04 -18.35
N ALA A 157 -3.14 7.12 -17.51
CA ALA A 157 -3.06 8.09 -16.42
C ALA A 157 -3.25 9.56 -16.89
N LYS A 158 -2.99 9.85 -18.18
CA LYS A 158 -3.27 11.16 -18.77
C LYS A 158 -4.77 11.41 -18.97
N VAL A 159 -5.53 10.39 -19.32
CA VAL A 159 -7.00 10.48 -19.44
C VAL A 159 -7.62 10.67 -18.07
N SER A 160 -7.15 9.91 -17.07
CA SER A 160 -7.53 10.10 -15.66
C SER A 160 -7.20 11.51 -15.18
N LEU A 161 -6.09 12.13 -15.63
CA LEU A 161 -5.73 13.50 -15.27
C LEU A 161 -6.75 14.50 -15.80
N VAL A 162 -7.19 14.36 -17.04
CA VAL A 162 -8.19 15.26 -17.63
C VAL A 162 -9.52 15.10 -16.90
N GLY A 163 -9.98 13.86 -16.66
CA GLY A 163 -11.22 13.60 -15.93
C GLY A 163 -11.18 14.12 -14.49
N ALA A 164 -10.07 13.88 -13.77
CA ALA A 164 -9.90 14.36 -12.41
C ALA A 164 -9.89 15.90 -12.30
N LEU A 165 -9.25 16.59 -13.26
CA LEU A 165 -9.25 18.05 -13.30
C LEU A 165 -10.65 18.60 -13.59
N ILE A 166 -11.39 18.03 -14.55
CA ILE A 166 -12.76 18.46 -14.86
C ILE A 166 -13.62 18.26 -13.60
N ALA A 167 -13.64 17.09 -13.01
CA ALA A 167 -14.44 16.79 -11.83
C ALA A 167 -14.10 17.72 -10.65
N PHE A 168 -12.81 17.92 -10.35
CA PHE A 168 -12.38 18.83 -9.28
C PHE A 168 -12.80 20.28 -9.55
N LEU A 169 -12.68 20.75 -10.78
CA LEU A 169 -13.13 22.10 -11.16
C LEU A 169 -14.66 22.22 -11.05
N SER A 170 -15.42 21.19 -11.46
CA SER A 170 -16.88 21.16 -11.29
C SER A 170 -17.26 21.25 -9.82
N ASP A 171 -16.59 20.50 -8.94
CA ASP A 171 -16.80 20.56 -7.49
C ASP A 171 -16.56 21.98 -6.94
N LEU A 172 -15.48 22.65 -7.38
CA LEU A 172 -15.21 24.04 -6.98
C LEU A 172 -16.24 25.02 -7.53
N VAL A 173 -16.73 24.80 -8.75
CA VAL A 173 -17.78 25.66 -9.35
C VAL A 173 -19.10 25.50 -8.58
N ILE A 174 -19.48 24.29 -8.17
CA ILE A 174 -20.66 24.07 -7.31
C ILE A 174 -20.49 24.86 -6.00
N ILE A 175 -19.38 24.67 -5.32
CA ILE A 175 -19.08 25.36 -4.05
C ILE A 175 -19.16 26.89 -4.25
N TRP A 176 -18.50 27.40 -5.27
CA TRP A 176 -18.51 28.82 -5.61
C TRP A 176 -19.94 29.34 -5.86
N THR A 177 -20.72 28.62 -6.66
CA THR A 177 -22.10 29.00 -7.00
C THR A 177 -22.98 29.05 -5.75
N VAL A 178 -22.87 28.09 -4.84
CA VAL A 178 -23.61 28.12 -3.58
C VAL A 178 -23.23 29.36 -2.75
N PHE A 179 -21.93 29.66 -2.62
CA PHE A 179 -21.47 30.81 -1.85
C PHE A 179 -21.76 32.18 -2.49
N THR A 180 -22.07 32.25 -3.78
CA THR A 180 -22.58 33.50 -4.39
C THR A 180 -24.02 33.81 -3.95
N HIS A 181 -24.79 32.80 -3.55
CA HIS A 181 -26.17 32.96 -3.09
C HIS A 181 -26.29 32.95 -1.57
N ILE A 182 -25.43 32.22 -0.89
CA ILE A 182 -25.41 32.11 0.56
C ILE A 182 -24.17 32.85 1.09
N PRO A 183 -24.31 33.95 1.85
CA PRO A 183 -23.17 34.69 2.35
C PRO A 183 -22.35 33.82 3.33
N ILE A 184 -21.04 33.98 3.31
CA ILE A 184 -20.12 33.21 4.16
C ILE A 184 -20.41 33.37 5.67
N THR A 185 -21.07 34.47 6.05
CA THR A 185 -21.57 34.71 7.40
C THR A 185 -22.69 33.81 7.86
N ALA A 186 -23.39 33.14 6.90
CA ALA A 186 -24.41 32.13 7.21
C ALA A 186 -23.81 30.75 7.49
N PHE A 187 -22.52 30.52 7.18
CA PHE A 187 -21.87 29.23 7.35
C PHE A 187 -21.90 28.69 8.80
N PRO A 188 -21.66 29.49 9.86
CA PRO A 188 -21.80 29.01 11.23
C PRO A 188 -23.24 28.54 11.57
N PHE A 189 -24.25 29.17 10.98
CA PHE A 189 -25.65 28.76 11.15
C PHE A 189 -25.94 27.45 10.39
N LEU A 190 -25.42 27.30 9.16
CA LEU A 190 -25.49 26.04 8.43
C LEU A 190 -24.81 24.91 9.19
N PHE A 191 -23.62 25.15 9.73
CA PHE A 191 -22.93 24.17 10.57
C PHE A 191 -23.73 23.81 11.82
N ALA A 192 -24.31 24.80 12.50
CA ALA A 192 -25.16 24.57 13.68
C ALA A 192 -26.46 23.83 13.31
N SER A 193 -27.04 24.06 12.13
CA SER A 193 -28.27 23.40 11.72
C SER A 193 -28.12 21.88 11.53
N MET A 194 -26.91 21.38 11.32
CA MET A 194 -26.63 19.92 11.32
C MET A 194 -27.07 19.24 12.61
N PHE A 195 -27.03 19.96 13.73
CA PHE A 195 -27.33 19.43 15.06
C PHE A 195 -28.73 19.78 15.55
N ALA A 196 -29.51 20.59 14.80
CA ALA A 196 -30.77 21.14 15.27
C ALA A 196 -31.89 20.11 15.43
N HIS A 197 -31.91 19.07 14.60
CA HIS A 197 -32.98 18.07 14.56
C HIS A 197 -32.51 16.64 14.83
N GLU A 198 -31.21 16.46 15.07
CA GLU A 198 -30.60 15.16 15.23
C GLU A 198 -30.07 14.94 16.65
N SER A 199 -30.41 13.83 17.28
CA SER A 199 -29.84 13.47 18.58
C SER A 199 -28.53 12.70 18.39
N LEU A 200 -27.42 13.25 18.92
CA LEU A 200 -26.15 12.53 19.03
C LEU A 200 -26.23 11.44 20.07
N THR A 201 -26.83 10.31 19.69
CA THR A 201 -26.80 9.11 20.53
C THR A 201 -25.49 8.35 20.33
N PRO A 202 -24.98 7.61 21.34
CA PRO A 202 -23.78 6.81 21.15
C PRO A 202 -23.82 5.88 19.93
N PRO A 203 -24.93 5.18 19.63
CA PRO A 203 -25.03 4.39 18.41
C PRO A 203 -24.93 5.22 17.12
N SER A 204 -25.60 6.39 17.04
CA SER A 204 -25.55 7.23 15.83
C SER A 204 -24.14 7.80 15.59
N ILE A 205 -23.42 8.17 16.66
CA ILE A 205 -22.02 8.61 16.56
C ILE A 205 -21.14 7.49 16.00
N LEU A 206 -21.28 6.28 16.52
CA LEU A 206 -20.48 5.14 16.09
C LEU A 206 -20.78 4.76 14.63
N VAL A 207 -22.06 4.65 14.27
CA VAL A 207 -22.47 4.31 12.89
C VAL A 207 -22.07 5.40 11.90
N GLY A 208 -22.26 6.68 12.26
CA GLY A 208 -21.86 7.82 11.42
C GLY A 208 -20.35 7.87 11.22
N PHE A 209 -19.57 7.69 12.28
CA PHE A 209 -18.12 7.64 12.20
C PHE A 209 -17.63 6.50 11.30
N ALA A 210 -18.11 5.27 11.49
CA ALA A 210 -17.70 4.14 10.67
C ALA A 210 -18.17 4.28 9.20
N GLY A 211 -19.39 4.78 8.99
CA GLY A 211 -19.95 4.98 7.65
C GLY A 211 -19.23 6.06 6.83
N ALA A 212 -18.75 7.11 7.50
CA ALA A 212 -18.10 8.23 6.82
C ALA A 212 -16.70 7.87 6.24
N PHE A 213 -16.09 6.74 6.66
CA PHE A 213 -14.86 6.24 6.00
C PHE A 213 -15.08 5.90 4.52
N LEU A 214 -16.30 5.65 4.10
CA LEU A 214 -16.64 5.44 2.70
C LEU A 214 -16.22 6.64 1.82
N ALA A 215 -16.22 7.85 2.37
CA ALA A 215 -15.78 9.06 1.66
C ALA A 215 -14.28 9.10 1.29
N PHE A 216 -13.49 8.21 1.85
CA PHE A 216 -12.04 8.16 1.67
C PHE A 216 -11.56 6.83 1.11
N SER A 217 -12.45 6.14 0.43
CA SER A 217 -12.15 4.93 -0.32
C SER A 217 -11.22 5.22 -1.49
N GLY A 218 -10.29 4.32 -1.78
CA GLY A 218 -9.34 4.48 -2.87
C GLY A 218 -7.95 4.98 -2.44
N LEU A 219 -7.73 5.34 -1.15
CA LEU A 219 -6.41 5.73 -0.65
C LEU A 219 -5.36 4.62 -0.82
N GLU A 220 -5.78 3.38 -0.76
CA GLU A 220 -4.93 2.22 -0.95
C GLU A 220 -4.25 2.16 -2.32
N SER A 221 -4.85 2.78 -3.34
CA SER A 221 -4.33 2.85 -4.72
C SER A 221 -2.91 3.40 -4.76
N ILE A 222 -2.57 4.38 -3.88
CA ILE A 222 -1.24 4.98 -3.85
C ILE A 222 -0.13 3.94 -3.61
N SER A 223 -0.38 2.95 -2.74
CA SER A 223 0.59 1.90 -2.43
C SER A 223 0.75 0.90 -3.58
N GLN A 224 -0.26 0.74 -4.39
CA GLN A 224 -0.23 -0.13 -5.57
C GLN A 224 0.38 0.55 -6.79
N LEU A 225 0.33 1.89 -6.84
CA LEU A 225 0.96 2.69 -7.90
C LEU A 225 2.47 2.85 -7.70
N SER A 226 3.03 2.51 -6.53
CA SER A 226 4.45 2.69 -6.19
C SER A 226 5.42 2.20 -7.27
N PRO A 227 5.25 1.02 -7.90
CA PRO A 227 6.17 0.54 -8.94
C PRO A 227 6.21 1.44 -10.17
N SER A 228 5.08 2.06 -10.52
CA SER A 228 4.93 2.91 -11.71
C SER A 228 5.42 4.34 -11.52
N MET A 229 5.85 4.74 -10.31
CA MET A 229 6.30 6.10 -10.00
C MET A 229 7.74 6.34 -10.42
N LYS A 230 8.03 7.55 -10.91
CA LYS A 230 9.39 8.02 -11.22
C LYS A 230 10.24 8.13 -9.94
N ALA A 231 11.56 8.09 -10.09
CA ALA A 231 12.48 8.47 -9.02
C ALA A 231 12.55 10.02 -8.87
N PRO A 232 12.73 10.59 -7.69
CA PRO A 232 12.69 9.94 -6.37
C PRO A 232 11.24 9.71 -5.86
N ARG A 233 10.85 8.46 -5.68
CA ARG A 233 9.48 8.04 -5.34
C ARG A 233 8.91 8.75 -4.11
N LYS A 234 9.71 8.95 -3.07
CA LYS A 234 9.29 9.66 -1.84
C LYS A 234 8.67 11.03 -2.11
N LYS A 235 9.32 11.85 -2.95
CA LYS A 235 8.81 13.19 -3.31
C LYS A 235 7.49 13.10 -4.08
N ILE A 236 7.39 12.15 -4.99
CA ILE A 236 6.17 11.95 -5.77
C ILE A 236 5.01 11.52 -4.88
N ILE A 237 5.22 10.53 -4.01
CA ILE A 237 4.21 10.05 -3.05
C ILE A 237 3.75 11.20 -2.17
N SER A 238 4.68 11.92 -1.54
CA SER A 238 4.36 13.01 -0.61
C SER A 238 3.58 14.13 -1.29
N LEU A 239 3.99 14.54 -2.49
CA LEU A 239 3.32 15.62 -3.22
C LEU A 239 1.95 15.17 -3.75
N ALA A 240 1.83 13.95 -4.28
CA ALA A 240 0.55 13.43 -4.74
C ALA A 240 -0.46 13.31 -3.60
N LEU A 241 -0.04 12.77 -2.46
CA LEU A 241 -0.90 12.64 -1.27
C LEU A 241 -1.25 13.98 -0.64
N LEU A 242 -0.32 14.94 -0.63
CA LEU A 242 -0.63 16.32 -0.20
C LEU A 242 -1.71 16.94 -1.07
N LEU A 243 -1.62 16.79 -2.40
CA LEU A 243 -2.64 17.26 -3.32
C LEU A 243 -3.98 16.55 -3.08
N VAL A 244 -3.97 15.24 -2.82
CA VAL A 244 -5.20 14.49 -2.47
C VAL A 244 -5.82 15.03 -1.18
N VAL A 245 -5.04 15.23 -0.12
CA VAL A 245 -5.54 15.78 1.16
C VAL A 245 -6.13 17.16 0.98
N ILE A 246 -5.51 18.03 0.19
CA ILE A 246 -6.03 19.39 -0.06
C ILE A 246 -7.31 19.33 -0.89
N THR A 247 -7.31 18.58 -1.99
CA THR A 247 -8.46 18.54 -2.91
C THR A 247 -9.66 17.86 -2.26
N ILE A 248 -9.51 16.63 -1.78
CA ILE A 248 -10.59 15.85 -1.16
C ILE A 248 -10.98 16.44 0.20
N GLY A 249 -10.00 16.94 0.97
CA GLY A 249 -10.24 17.52 2.30
C GLY A 249 -11.09 18.79 2.28
N VAL A 250 -11.05 19.52 1.18
CA VAL A 250 -11.92 20.69 0.98
C VAL A 250 -13.26 20.29 0.37
N THR A 251 -13.22 19.50 -0.71
CA THR A 251 -14.44 19.24 -1.49
C THR A 251 -15.38 18.26 -0.79
N SER A 252 -14.88 17.12 -0.28
CA SER A 252 -15.74 16.05 0.25
C SER A 252 -16.57 16.47 1.48
N PRO A 253 -16.00 17.04 2.56
CA PRO A 253 -16.81 17.47 3.70
C PRO A 253 -17.77 18.60 3.35
N LEU A 254 -17.30 19.57 2.56
CA LEU A 254 -18.06 20.77 2.24
C LEU A 254 -19.24 20.43 1.30
N LEU A 255 -19.00 19.68 0.22
CA LEU A 255 -20.06 19.26 -0.68
C LEU A 255 -21.06 18.33 -0.01
N THR A 256 -20.60 17.41 0.86
CA THR A 256 -21.52 16.56 1.63
C THR A 256 -22.42 17.43 2.52
N MET A 257 -21.86 18.39 3.24
CA MET A 257 -22.61 19.29 4.09
C MET A 257 -23.63 20.11 3.28
N LEU A 258 -23.17 20.75 2.20
CA LEU A 258 -24.07 21.60 1.37
C LEU A 258 -25.17 20.77 0.70
N ALA A 259 -24.84 19.61 0.15
CA ALA A 259 -25.82 18.76 -0.53
C ALA A 259 -26.90 18.23 0.43
N THR A 260 -26.50 17.79 1.63
CA THR A 260 -27.44 17.21 2.60
C THR A 260 -28.27 18.25 3.35
N LEU A 261 -27.73 19.45 3.62
CA LEU A 261 -28.45 20.50 4.34
C LEU A 261 -29.35 21.36 3.45
N LEU A 262 -28.90 21.65 2.21
CA LEU A 262 -29.62 22.54 1.32
C LEU A 262 -30.64 21.82 0.43
N GLN A 263 -30.58 20.48 0.40
CA GLN A 263 -31.48 19.64 -0.43
C GLN A 263 -32.03 18.45 0.38
N GLN A 264 -32.55 18.71 1.58
CA GLN A 264 -33.04 17.68 2.50
C GLN A 264 -34.13 16.79 1.89
N ASP A 265 -35.06 17.38 1.13
CA ASP A 265 -36.11 16.62 0.43
C ASP A 265 -35.55 15.65 -0.60
N ALA A 266 -34.54 16.10 -1.39
CA ALA A 266 -33.86 15.25 -2.36
C ALA A 266 -32.96 14.19 -1.67
N ALA A 267 -32.34 14.55 -0.56
CA ALA A 267 -31.50 13.64 0.20
C ALA A 267 -32.32 12.53 0.90
N ALA A 268 -33.57 12.80 1.22
CA ALA A 268 -34.51 11.83 1.79
C ALA A 268 -35.19 10.95 0.72
N ASP A 269 -35.16 11.33 -0.55
CA ASP A 269 -35.74 10.55 -1.65
C ASP A 269 -34.73 9.48 -2.12
N PRO A 270 -35.12 8.19 -2.19
CA PRO A 270 -34.20 7.11 -2.58
C PRO A 270 -33.58 7.24 -3.97
N VAL A 271 -34.27 7.91 -4.89
CA VAL A 271 -33.78 8.12 -6.28
C VAL A 271 -32.92 9.37 -6.37
N LEU A 272 -33.42 10.50 -5.82
CA LEU A 272 -32.74 11.79 -5.91
C LEU A 272 -31.46 11.84 -5.06
N SER A 273 -31.41 11.10 -3.96
CA SER A 273 -30.24 10.99 -3.08
C SER A 273 -29.00 10.47 -3.80
N THR A 274 -29.16 9.72 -4.89
CA THR A 274 -28.06 9.18 -5.70
C THR A 274 -27.39 10.20 -6.62
N GLN A 275 -27.94 11.43 -6.76
CA GLN A 275 -27.50 12.45 -7.74
C GLN A 275 -27.45 13.86 -7.10
N LEU A 276 -27.27 13.94 -5.78
CA LEU A 276 -27.38 15.19 -4.99
C LEU A 276 -26.49 16.32 -5.49
N LEU A 277 -25.26 16.05 -5.96
CA LEU A 277 -24.36 17.11 -6.41
C LEU A 277 -24.82 17.75 -7.71
N SER A 278 -25.33 16.95 -8.64
CA SER A 278 -25.92 17.46 -9.87
C SER A 278 -27.17 18.33 -9.58
N LEU A 279 -28.03 17.87 -8.67
CA LEU A 279 -29.19 18.65 -8.21
C LEU A 279 -28.77 19.93 -7.50
N LEU A 280 -27.73 19.90 -6.68
CA LEU A 280 -27.16 21.08 -6.02
C LEU A 280 -26.66 22.11 -7.04
N GLY A 281 -25.92 21.64 -8.08
CA GLY A 281 -25.49 22.48 -9.20
C GLY A 281 -26.64 23.08 -10.00
N GLY A 282 -27.73 22.32 -10.20
CA GLY A 282 -28.93 22.79 -10.88
C GLY A 282 -29.73 23.82 -10.08
N HIS A 283 -29.91 23.58 -8.78
CA HIS A 283 -30.72 24.44 -7.90
C HIS A 283 -30.06 25.82 -7.66
N TRP A 284 -28.77 25.84 -7.36
CA TRP A 284 -28.03 27.07 -7.05
C TRP A 284 -27.36 27.72 -8.27
N GLY A 285 -27.16 26.95 -9.34
CA GLY A 285 -26.61 27.42 -10.60
C GLY A 285 -27.65 27.49 -11.71
N ASN A 286 -27.53 26.57 -12.63
CA ASN A 286 -28.45 26.46 -13.76
C ASN A 286 -28.42 25.03 -14.36
N VAL A 287 -29.31 24.77 -15.32
CA VAL A 287 -29.41 23.47 -16.02
C VAL A 287 -28.09 23.08 -16.71
N VAL A 288 -27.30 24.06 -17.18
CA VAL A 288 -26.01 23.79 -17.83
C VAL A 288 -25.01 23.22 -16.81
N LEU A 289 -24.94 23.83 -15.63
CA LEU A 289 -24.07 23.31 -14.55
C LEU A 289 -24.56 21.94 -14.06
N GLN A 290 -25.88 21.75 -13.93
CA GLN A 290 -26.46 20.44 -13.60
C GLN A 290 -26.02 19.34 -14.57
N THR A 291 -26.15 19.64 -15.87
CA THR A 291 -25.79 18.71 -16.94
C THR A 291 -24.28 18.43 -16.97
N GLU A 292 -23.46 19.49 -16.81
CA GLU A 292 -22.02 19.38 -16.77
C GLU A 292 -21.57 18.49 -15.60
N VAL A 293 -22.07 18.74 -14.39
CA VAL A 293 -21.78 17.93 -13.19
C VAL A 293 -22.23 16.49 -13.40
N ALA A 294 -23.39 16.25 -14.01
CA ALA A 294 -23.87 14.90 -14.29
C ALA A 294 -22.94 14.14 -15.25
N ILE A 295 -22.42 14.81 -16.28
CA ILE A 295 -21.50 14.21 -17.25
C ILE A 295 -20.13 13.97 -16.61
N SER A 296 -19.56 14.97 -15.92
CA SER A 296 -18.24 14.85 -15.28
C SER A 296 -18.24 13.79 -14.18
N ALA A 297 -19.31 13.74 -13.36
CA ALA A 297 -19.51 12.68 -12.36
C ALA A 297 -19.58 11.30 -13.02
N SER A 298 -20.37 11.15 -14.08
CA SER A 298 -20.50 9.87 -14.80
C SER A 298 -19.14 9.38 -15.32
N LEU A 299 -18.34 10.29 -15.87
CA LEU A 299 -17.02 9.95 -16.41
C LEU A 299 -16.05 9.51 -15.31
N ILE A 300 -15.92 10.28 -14.22
CA ILE A 300 -14.97 9.94 -13.15
C ILE A 300 -15.39 8.66 -12.42
N LEU A 301 -16.69 8.43 -12.24
CA LEU A 301 -17.24 7.22 -11.67
C LEU A 301 -16.99 5.99 -12.56
N ALA A 302 -17.10 6.14 -13.88
CA ALA A 302 -16.74 5.08 -14.83
C ALA A 302 -15.23 4.77 -14.79
N PHE A 303 -14.37 5.80 -14.66
CA PHE A 303 -12.93 5.60 -14.47
C PHE A 303 -12.63 4.88 -13.16
N ALA A 304 -13.25 5.27 -12.06
CA ALA A 304 -13.09 4.59 -10.77
C ALA A 304 -13.53 3.12 -10.84
N SER A 305 -14.63 2.83 -11.53
CA SER A 305 -15.07 1.45 -11.77
C SER A 305 -14.03 0.64 -12.56
N ASN A 306 -13.47 1.21 -13.63
CA ASN A 306 -12.43 0.56 -14.42
C ASN A 306 -11.15 0.34 -13.62
N THR A 307 -10.71 1.34 -12.85
CA THR A 307 -9.55 1.27 -11.96
C THR A 307 -9.71 0.15 -10.92
N ALA A 308 -10.91 0.01 -10.35
CA ALA A 308 -11.21 -1.06 -9.41
C ALA A 308 -11.15 -2.46 -10.05
N VAL A 309 -11.64 -2.62 -11.28
CA VAL A 309 -11.50 -3.87 -12.05
C VAL A 309 -10.02 -4.19 -12.29
N ILE A 310 -9.21 -3.18 -12.67
CA ILE A 310 -7.75 -3.33 -12.87
C ILE A 310 -7.08 -3.74 -11.55
N GLY A 311 -7.36 -3.03 -10.46
CA GLY A 311 -6.85 -3.36 -9.13
C GLY A 311 -7.20 -4.78 -8.71
N ALA A 312 -8.45 -5.19 -8.88
CA ALA A 312 -8.93 -6.52 -8.52
C ALA A 312 -8.18 -7.63 -9.27
N TYR A 313 -8.05 -7.54 -10.60
CA TYR A 313 -7.36 -8.62 -11.32
C TYR A 313 -5.86 -8.65 -11.01
N HIS A 314 -5.21 -7.53 -10.71
CA HIS A 314 -3.82 -7.52 -10.26
C HIS A 314 -3.64 -8.15 -8.86
N VAL A 315 -4.59 -7.96 -7.95
CA VAL A 315 -4.59 -8.66 -6.66
C VAL A 315 -4.76 -10.17 -6.85
N PHE A 316 -5.66 -10.61 -7.76
CA PHE A 316 -5.77 -12.03 -8.12
C PHE A 316 -4.46 -12.60 -8.65
N LEU A 317 -3.78 -11.87 -9.54
CA LEU A 317 -2.48 -12.28 -10.07
C LEU A 317 -1.42 -12.36 -8.97
N ALA A 318 -1.36 -11.36 -8.06
CA ALA A 318 -0.43 -11.37 -6.94
C ALA A 318 -0.65 -12.59 -6.03
N LEU A 319 -1.89 -12.87 -5.65
CA LEU A 319 -2.23 -14.02 -4.82
C LEU A 319 -1.97 -15.36 -5.53
N ALA A 320 -2.17 -15.45 -6.83
CA ALA A 320 -1.85 -16.63 -7.62
C ALA A 320 -0.33 -16.83 -7.76
N ARG A 321 0.45 -15.76 -7.97
CA ARG A 321 1.93 -15.79 -7.96
C ARG A 321 2.49 -16.18 -6.59
N MET A 322 1.81 -15.79 -5.51
CA MET A 322 2.12 -16.22 -4.14
C MET A 322 1.61 -17.65 -3.83
N GLU A 323 1.03 -18.35 -4.79
CA GLU A 323 0.51 -19.72 -4.68
C GLU A 323 -0.74 -19.93 -3.82
N PHE A 324 -1.41 -18.85 -3.44
CA PHE A 324 -2.69 -18.95 -2.75
C PHE A 324 -3.84 -19.31 -3.68
N PHE A 325 -3.78 -18.87 -4.94
CA PHE A 325 -4.79 -19.19 -5.94
C PHE A 325 -4.27 -20.14 -7.02
N PRO A 326 -5.18 -20.85 -7.72
CA PRO A 326 -4.81 -21.78 -8.78
C PRO A 326 -4.10 -21.11 -9.96
N GLU A 327 -3.21 -21.85 -10.65
CA GLU A 327 -2.41 -21.34 -11.77
C GLU A 327 -3.23 -20.89 -12.98
N PHE A 328 -4.47 -21.39 -13.17
CA PHE A 328 -5.28 -20.96 -14.30
C PHE A 328 -5.55 -19.42 -14.27
N ILE A 329 -5.51 -18.80 -13.08
CA ILE A 329 -5.64 -17.35 -12.90
C ILE A 329 -4.50 -16.58 -13.59
N LEU A 330 -3.31 -17.20 -13.69
CA LEU A 330 -2.14 -16.63 -14.36
C LEU A 330 -2.16 -16.81 -15.88
N GLN A 331 -3.07 -17.65 -16.40
CA GLN A 331 -3.13 -17.92 -17.84
C GLN A 331 -3.43 -16.65 -18.64
N ARG A 332 -2.61 -16.43 -19.65
CA ARG A 332 -2.73 -15.29 -20.55
C ARG A 332 -3.40 -15.70 -21.87
N ASN A 333 -4.18 -14.79 -22.42
CA ASN A 333 -4.82 -14.97 -23.72
C ASN A 333 -3.78 -15.00 -24.83
N HIS A 334 -3.90 -15.96 -25.76
CA HIS A 334 -2.99 -16.12 -26.90
C HIS A 334 -2.98 -14.91 -27.86
N PHE A 335 -4.08 -14.15 -27.96
CA PHE A 335 -4.19 -13.02 -28.90
C PHE A 335 -3.56 -11.73 -28.37
N ARG A 336 -3.69 -11.43 -27.06
CA ARG A 336 -3.31 -10.14 -26.46
C ARG A 336 -2.39 -10.27 -25.25
N GLY A 337 -2.16 -11.48 -24.75
CA GLY A 337 -1.32 -11.70 -23.57
C GLY A 337 -1.95 -11.21 -22.25
N THR A 338 -3.24 -10.90 -22.23
CA THR A 338 -3.95 -10.44 -21.03
C THR A 338 -4.40 -11.61 -20.15
N PRO A 339 -4.46 -11.45 -18.82
CA PRO A 339 -4.85 -12.51 -17.89
C PRO A 339 -6.38 -12.67 -17.84
N HIS A 340 -6.93 -13.39 -18.80
CA HIS A 340 -8.37 -13.44 -19.07
C HIS A 340 -9.23 -13.97 -17.93
N TRP A 341 -8.75 -14.96 -17.15
CA TRP A 341 -9.49 -15.49 -16.01
C TRP A 341 -9.55 -14.51 -14.84
N SER A 342 -8.44 -13.83 -14.56
CA SER A 342 -8.41 -12.78 -13.51
C SER A 342 -9.36 -11.63 -13.85
N ILE A 343 -9.38 -11.20 -15.12
CA ILE A 343 -10.28 -10.15 -15.60
C ILE A 343 -11.74 -10.61 -15.55
N ALA A 344 -12.02 -11.85 -15.96
CA ALA A 344 -13.37 -12.42 -15.91
C ALA A 344 -13.91 -12.48 -14.47
N LEU A 345 -13.09 -12.84 -13.48
CA LEU A 345 -13.45 -12.83 -12.06
C LEU A 345 -13.64 -11.39 -11.55
N ALA A 346 -12.69 -10.49 -11.87
CA ALA A 346 -12.73 -9.09 -11.44
C ALA A 346 -13.95 -8.32 -11.99
N THR A 347 -14.50 -8.77 -13.12
CA THR A 347 -15.72 -8.19 -13.72
C THR A 347 -16.97 -8.95 -13.29
N GLY A 348 -16.92 -10.28 -13.29
CA GLY A 348 -18.09 -11.13 -13.04
C GLY A 348 -18.58 -11.06 -11.59
N ILE A 349 -17.68 -10.94 -10.61
CA ILE A 349 -18.07 -10.85 -9.20
C ILE A 349 -18.85 -9.55 -8.90
N PRO A 350 -18.39 -8.35 -9.31
CA PRO A 350 -19.17 -7.10 -9.18
C PRO A 350 -20.56 -7.20 -9.83
N ILE A 351 -20.67 -7.80 -11.03
CA ILE A 351 -21.96 -8.02 -11.69
C ILE A 351 -22.86 -8.94 -10.86
N ALA A 352 -22.32 -10.05 -10.35
CA ALA A 352 -23.08 -10.96 -9.50
C ALA A 352 -23.59 -10.27 -8.22
N VAL A 353 -22.76 -9.41 -7.62
CA VAL A 353 -23.16 -8.61 -6.46
C VAL A 353 -24.28 -7.64 -6.80
N LEU A 354 -24.17 -6.90 -7.92
CA LEU A 354 -25.21 -5.99 -8.37
C LEU A 354 -26.55 -6.69 -8.59
N VAL A 355 -26.53 -7.87 -9.22
CA VAL A 355 -27.74 -8.67 -9.41
C VAL A 355 -28.30 -9.14 -8.08
N LEU A 356 -27.45 -9.58 -7.15
CA LEU A 356 -27.86 -10.08 -5.83
C LEU A 356 -28.55 -9.00 -4.99
N VAL A 357 -28.03 -7.77 -5.03
CA VAL A 357 -28.59 -6.64 -4.26
C VAL A 357 -29.56 -5.77 -5.06
N HIS A 358 -29.93 -6.19 -6.28
CA HIS A 358 -30.85 -5.46 -7.18
C HIS A 358 -30.45 -4.00 -7.43
N GLY A 359 -29.15 -3.68 -7.36
CA GLY A 359 -28.65 -2.32 -7.56
C GLY A 359 -28.96 -1.34 -6.41
N GLU A 360 -29.27 -1.82 -5.21
CA GLU A 360 -29.49 -0.94 -4.06
C GLU A 360 -28.15 -0.36 -3.55
N ILE A 361 -27.97 0.95 -3.74
CA ILE A 361 -26.70 1.65 -3.47
C ILE A 361 -26.36 1.66 -1.97
N ASP A 362 -27.35 1.75 -1.09
CA ASP A 362 -27.17 1.75 0.36
C ASP A 362 -26.63 0.42 0.88
N ILE A 363 -27.10 -0.69 0.29
CA ILE A 363 -26.59 -2.03 0.59
C ILE A 363 -25.15 -2.15 0.10
N LEU A 364 -24.87 -1.74 -1.14
CA LEU A 364 -23.52 -1.75 -1.69
C LEU A 364 -22.55 -0.93 -0.83
N GLY A 365 -22.94 0.30 -0.45
CA GLY A 365 -22.15 1.16 0.42
C GLY A 365 -21.89 0.58 1.82
N SER A 366 -22.88 -0.18 2.35
CA SER A 366 -22.72 -0.89 3.61
C SER A 366 -21.71 -2.02 3.49
N MET A 367 -21.84 -2.84 2.45
CA MET A 367 -20.94 -3.97 2.19
C MET A 367 -19.51 -3.50 1.93
N TYR A 368 -19.35 -2.35 1.28
CA TYR A 368 -18.06 -1.77 0.94
C TYR A 368 -17.22 -1.40 2.17
N ALA A 369 -17.83 -0.78 3.17
CA ALA A 369 -17.14 -0.35 4.39
C ALA A 369 -16.42 -1.50 5.11
N PHE A 370 -16.97 -2.72 5.07
CA PHE A 370 -16.35 -3.90 5.69
C PHE A 370 -14.98 -4.25 5.05
N GLY A 371 -14.91 -4.36 3.73
CA GLY A 371 -13.68 -4.71 3.02
C GLY A 371 -12.60 -3.64 3.16
N LEU A 372 -12.99 -2.38 2.94
CA LEU A 372 -12.11 -1.23 3.02
C LEU A 372 -11.45 -1.09 4.41
N LEU A 373 -12.28 -1.03 5.46
CA LEU A 373 -11.79 -0.89 6.83
C LEU A 373 -10.97 -2.10 7.28
N GLY A 374 -11.32 -3.30 6.81
CA GLY A 374 -10.53 -4.51 7.04
C GLY A 374 -9.12 -4.40 6.42
N ALA A 375 -9.03 -3.97 5.17
CA ALA A 375 -7.75 -3.75 4.48
C ALA A 375 -6.91 -2.66 5.17
N PHE A 376 -7.52 -1.53 5.53
CA PHE A 376 -6.86 -0.45 6.26
C PHE A 376 -6.34 -0.91 7.63
N THR A 377 -7.15 -1.66 8.37
CA THR A 377 -6.77 -2.20 9.68
C THR A 377 -5.55 -3.12 9.56
N VAL A 378 -5.57 -4.07 8.63
CA VAL A 378 -4.47 -5.01 8.43
C VAL A 378 -3.19 -4.27 7.98
N THR A 379 -3.31 -3.27 7.11
CA THR A 379 -2.16 -2.43 6.68
C THR A 379 -1.58 -1.65 7.85
N CYS A 380 -2.42 -0.98 8.64
CA CYS A 380 -2.00 -0.16 9.78
C CYS A 380 -1.32 -1.00 10.87
N VAL A 381 -1.92 -2.14 11.24
CA VAL A 381 -1.35 -3.09 12.21
C VAL A 381 -0.03 -3.65 11.69
N GLY A 382 0.04 -4.04 10.43
CA GLY A 382 1.26 -4.53 9.81
C GLY A 382 2.40 -3.52 9.87
N LEU A 383 2.14 -2.27 9.50
CA LEU A 383 3.13 -1.19 9.57
C LEU A 383 3.60 -0.95 11.01
N ASP A 384 2.68 -0.92 11.99
CA ASP A 384 3.05 -0.72 13.40
C ASP A 384 3.90 -1.86 13.95
N ILE A 385 3.65 -3.11 13.55
CA ILE A 385 4.48 -4.26 13.90
C ILE A 385 5.91 -4.08 13.35
N ILE A 386 6.04 -3.63 12.09
CA ILE A 386 7.35 -3.37 11.47
C ILE A 386 8.08 -2.25 12.24
N ARG A 387 7.42 -1.11 12.49
CA ARG A 387 7.95 0.01 13.26
C ARG A 387 8.38 -0.41 14.67
N PHE A 388 7.59 -1.24 15.35
CA PHE A 388 7.91 -1.75 16.69
C PHE A 388 9.16 -2.64 16.67
N ARG A 389 9.28 -3.53 15.68
CA ARG A 389 10.45 -4.40 15.53
C ARG A 389 11.72 -3.60 15.27
N GLU A 390 11.67 -2.59 14.42
CA GLU A 390 12.79 -1.70 14.11
C GLU A 390 13.25 -0.92 15.35
N ARG A 391 12.30 -0.35 16.12
CA ARG A 391 12.60 0.35 17.37
C ARG A 391 13.23 -0.56 18.42
N LYS A 392 12.73 -1.79 18.54
CA LYS A 392 13.32 -2.79 19.45
C LYS A 392 14.76 -3.13 19.04
N ALA A 393 15.00 -3.33 17.75
CA ALA A 393 16.34 -3.59 17.22
C ALA A 393 17.29 -2.43 17.48
N ALA A 394 16.86 -1.18 17.20
CA ALA A 394 17.67 0.01 17.46
C ALA A 394 18.04 0.18 18.94
N ARG A 395 17.10 -0.04 19.88
CA ARG A 395 17.38 0.01 21.33
C ARG A 395 18.39 -1.05 21.76
N THR A 396 18.32 -2.25 21.17
CA THR A 396 19.27 -3.32 21.51
C THR A 396 20.69 -2.99 21.05
N ILE A 397 20.83 -2.31 19.91
CA ILE A 397 22.12 -1.83 19.38
C ILE A 397 22.70 -0.75 20.31
N ASP A 398 21.90 0.23 20.71
CA ASP A 398 22.33 1.31 21.60
C ASP A 398 22.79 0.78 22.96
N LEU A 399 22.07 -0.18 23.53
CA LEU A 399 22.45 -0.82 24.78
C LEU A 399 23.74 -1.66 24.65
N ALA A 400 23.98 -2.31 23.52
CA ALA A 400 25.23 -3.02 23.26
C ALA A 400 26.41 -2.06 23.16
N HIS A 401 26.28 -0.95 22.45
CA HIS A 401 27.31 0.10 22.36
C HIS A 401 27.63 0.76 23.69
N ARG A 402 26.63 0.96 24.56
CA ARG A 402 26.87 1.49 25.93
C ARG A 402 27.62 0.49 26.81
N ARG A 403 27.29 -0.81 26.70
CA ARG A 403 28.03 -1.86 27.44
C ARG A 403 29.48 -1.98 27.01
N ASP A 404 29.78 -1.84 25.72
CA ASP A 404 31.15 -1.86 25.21
C ASP A 404 31.96 -0.64 25.70
N LYS A 405 31.34 0.55 25.76
CA LYS A 405 31.97 1.76 26.32
C LYS A 405 32.22 1.63 27.83
N ASP A 406 31.25 1.15 28.60
CA ASP A 406 31.37 0.97 30.06
C ASP A 406 32.31 -0.21 30.43
N GLY A 407 32.54 -1.17 29.50
CA GLY A 407 33.48 -2.28 29.68
C GLY A 407 34.93 -1.89 29.46
N ASP A 408 35.20 -0.95 28.55
CA ASP A 408 36.56 -0.50 28.22
C ASP A 408 37.15 0.41 29.30
N ASP A 409 36.32 1.08 30.13
CA ASP A 409 36.77 1.91 31.26
C ASP A 409 37.22 1.09 32.49
N ARG A 410 37.01 -0.23 32.52
CA ARG A 410 37.38 -1.09 33.68
C ARG A 410 38.63 -1.94 33.51
N TYR A 411 39.28 -1.90 32.34
CA TYR A 411 40.47 -2.76 32.13
C TYR A 411 41.61 -2.01 31.43
N ASN A 412 42.56 -1.53 32.26
CA ASN A 412 43.95 -1.24 31.99
C ASN A 412 44.43 0.23 31.91
N PRO A 413 45.11 0.73 33.00
CA PRO A 413 45.79 2.03 32.95
C PRO A 413 47.28 1.96 32.51
N THR A 414 47.76 0.91 31.86
CA THR A 414 49.18 0.80 31.46
C THR A 414 49.37 0.31 30.02
N MET A 415 49.04 1.18 29.03
CA MET A 415 49.73 1.22 27.74
C MET A 415 49.43 2.57 27.03
N ARG A 416 50.16 3.60 27.50
CA ARG A 416 50.41 4.77 26.67
C ARG A 416 51.54 4.40 25.70
N SER A 417 51.27 4.39 24.42
CA SER A 417 52.16 4.78 23.31
C SER A 417 51.72 4.09 22.02
N ASN A 418 51.09 4.81 21.19
CA ASN A 418 51.34 5.06 19.79
C ASN A 418 50.04 5.58 19.13
N LYS A 419 49.94 6.90 19.10
CA LYS A 419 49.05 7.55 18.16
C LYS A 419 49.54 7.27 16.75
N VAL A 420 48.95 6.26 16.12
CA VAL A 420 48.82 6.25 14.67
C VAL A 420 47.57 7.11 14.36
N GLN A 421 47.80 8.15 13.59
CA GLN A 421 46.79 8.98 13.01
C GLN A 421 45.96 8.09 12.08
N ASP A 422 44.93 7.46 12.59
CA ASP A 422 43.89 6.90 11.75
C ASP A 422 42.93 8.03 11.36
N SER A 423 43.02 8.34 10.09
CA SER A 423 42.02 9.14 9.38
C SER A 423 40.64 8.61 9.72
N SER A 424 39.85 9.45 10.36
CA SER A 424 38.46 9.25 10.68
C SER A 424 37.66 8.96 9.39
N ILE A 425 37.59 7.70 9.00
CA ILE A 425 36.45 7.21 8.26
C ILE A 425 35.34 7.12 9.32
N SER A 426 34.58 8.17 9.46
CA SER A 426 33.27 8.13 10.09
C SER A 426 32.42 7.21 9.21
N THR A 427 32.47 5.90 9.49
CA THR A 427 31.44 4.97 9.11
C THR A 427 30.17 5.35 9.89
N SER A 428 29.58 6.50 9.54
CA SER A 428 28.19 6.68 9.69
C SER A 428 27.55 5.61 8.79
N LEU A 429 27.26 4.44 9.40
CA LEU A 429 26.22 3.57 8.87
C LEU A 429 25.12 4.50 8.38
N PRO A 430 24.68 4.44 7.13
CA PRO A 430 23.42 5.06 6.81
C PRO A 430 22.42 4.36 7.73
N ALA A 431 22.13 4.99 8.88
CA ALA A 431 20.92 4.70 9.59
C ALA A 431 19.88 4.80 8.47
N HIS A 432 19.31 3.65 8.08
CA HIS A 432 18.14 3.64 7.24
C HIS A 432 17.22 4.63 7.92
N HIS A 433 17.08 5.79 7.32
CA HIS A 433 16.26 6.86 7.84
C HIS A 433 14.91 6.21 8.07
N LEU A 434 14.58 5.99 9.34
CA LEU A 434 13.25 5.58 9.74
C LEU A 434 12.34 6.58 9.05
N TYR A 435 11.65 6.11 8.02
CA TYR A 435 10.80 6.98 7.22
C TYR A 435 9.70 7.49 8.13
N ASN A 436 9.73 8.77 8.42
CA ASN A 436 8.66 9.47 9.11
C ASN A 436 7.82 10.16 8.05
N GLY A 437 6.53 9.88 7.99
CA GLY A 437 5.60 10.50 7.03
C GLY A 437 5.69 12.04 7.04
N TRP A 438 6.00 12.63 8.19
CA TRP A 438 6.23 14.07 8.35
C TRP A 438 7.55 14.57 7.75
N GLU A 439 8.60 13.76 7.69
CA GLU A 439 9.85 14.15 7.01
C GLU A 439 9.65 14.29 5.50
N ALA A 440 8.81 13.45 4.92
CA ALA A 440 8.46 13.55 3.51
C ALA A 440 7.73 14.87 3.17
N LEU A 441 6.83 15.31 4.05
CA LEU A 441 6.14 16.62 3.89
C LEU A 441 7.06 17.80 4.20
N ARG A 442 8.05 17.62 5.06
CA ARG A 442 8.99 18.67 5.47
C ARG A 442 10.10 18.93 4.44
N GLU A 443 10.58 17.90 3.74
CA GLU A 443 11.54 18.08 2.64
C GLU A 443 10.97 18.91 1.49
N VAL A 444 9.65 18.85 1.27
CA VAL A 444 8.96 19.72 0.30
C VAL A 444 8.94 21.19 0.73
N SER A 445 8.98 21.46 2.04
CA SER A 445 8.94 22.83 2.59
C SER A 445 10.32 23.44 2.87
N GLN A 446 11.40 22.68 2.83
CA GLN A 446 12.78 23.12 3.12
C GLN A 446 13.69 22.99 1.90
N GLY A 447 13.31 23.59 0.78
CA GLY A 447 14.27 24.06 -0.19
C GLY A 447 15.10 25.20 0.41
N GLU A 448 16.41 24.95 0.62
CA GLU A 448 17.44 25.93 0.93
C GLU A 448 17.29 26.81 2.17
N MET A 449 17.98 26.46 3.25
CA MET A 449 18.76 27.43 4.03
C MET A 449 19.76 26.71 4.95
N GLY A 450 21.05 26.80 4.60
CA GLY A 450 22.14 26.42 5.50
C GLY A 450 22.30 27.44 6.63
N ASN A 451 22.56 26.94 7.85
CA ASN A 451 23.67 27.41 8.68
C ASN A 451 23.76 26.59 9.97
N ALA A 452 24.96 26.16 10.28
CA ALA A 452 25.36 25.42 11.46
C ALA A 452 25.35 26.37 12.67
N ASP A 453 24.45 26.15 13.65
CA ASP A 453 24.65 26.42 15.09
C ASP A 453 23.39 26.18 15.95
N SER A 454 22.62 25.13 15.65
CA SER A 454 21.44 24.78 16.48
C SER A 454 21.32 23.24 16.69
N SER A 455 22.43 22.56 16.88
CA SER A 455 22.47 21.09 16.85
C SER A 455 21.67 20.39 17.96
N SER A 456 21.58 20.96 19.16
CA SER A 456 20.88 20.30 20.28
C SER A 456 19.36 20.45 20.22
N LEU A 457 18.86 21.60 19.83
CA LEU A 457 17.42 21.88 19.76
C LEU A 457 16.77 21.18 18.55
N ARG A 458 17.51 21.10 17.44
CA ARG A 458 17.05 20.37 16.23
C ARG A 458 16.99 18.86 16.49
N THR A 459 17.96 18.28 17.17
CA THR A 459 17.94 16.84 17.52
C THR A 459 16.83 16.52 18.51
N TRP A 460 16.62 17.36 19.54
CA TRP A 460 15.51 17.20 20.49
C TRP A 460 14.14 17.32 19.81
N LEU A 461 13.95 18.30 18.93
CA LEU A 461 12.72 18.44 18.14
C LEU A 461 12.50 17.23 17.22
N ALA A 462 13.55 16.73 16.56
CA ALA A 462 13.46 15.53 15.71
C ALA A 462 13.07 14.28 16.51
N ASP A 463 13.58 14.14 17.73
CA ASP A 463 13.23 13.03 18.63
C ASP A 463 11.79 13.14 19.14
N LEU A 464 11.35 14.35 19.46
CA LEU A 464 9.96 14.62 19.85
C LEU A 464 9.00 14.27 18.70
N TRP A 465 9.33 14.74 17.48
CA TRP A 465 8.54 14.43 16.28
C TRP A 465 8.49 12.94 15.99
N ARG A 466 9.60 12.20 16.15
CA ARG A 466 9.62 10.73 16.01
C ARG A 466 8.73 10.00 17.02
N GLN A 467 8.65 10.53 18.25
CA GLN A 467 7.75 9.99 19.27
C GLN A 467 6.30 10.29 18.94
N LEU A 468 5.99 11.54 18.56
CA LEU A 468 4.64 11.96 18.18
C LEU A 468 4.14 11.16 16.96
N ASP A 469 4.95 11.00 15.91
CA ASP A 469 4.59 10.23 14.71
C ASP A 469 4.23 8.77 15.05
N PHE A 470 4.98 8.16 15.97
CA PHE A 470 4.66 6.81 16.41
C PHE A 470 3.32 6.73 17.15
N TRP A 471 3.07 7.64 18.09
CA TRP A 471 1.83 7.63 18.86
C TRP A 471 0.62 8.00 17.99
N LEU A 472 0.78 8.95 17.07
CA LEU A 472 -0.24 9.28 16.08
C LEU A 472 -0.51 8.09 15.16
N GLY A 473 0.53 7.37 14.75
CA GLY A 473 0.38 6.13 13.99
C GLY A 473 -0.43 5.07 14.76
N LEU A 474 -0.12 4.85 16.03
CA LEU A 474 -0.87 3.90 16.87
C LEU A 474 -2.32 4.36 17.09
N LEU A 475 -2.54 5.66 17.31
CA LEU A 475 -3.88 6.25 17.40
C LEU A 475 -4.68 6.00 16.11
N THR A 476 -4.06 6.21 14.95
CA THR A 476 -4.69 5.94 13.65
C THR A 476 -5.14 4.48 13.55
N THR A 477 -4.27 3.54 13.91
CA THR A 477 -4.61 2.10 13.92
C THR A 477 -5.78 1.81 14.83
N LEU A 478 -5.80 2.40 16.02
CA LEU A 478 -6.89 2.22 16.99
C LEU A 478 -8.22 2.76 16.45
N LEU A 479 -8.21 3.96 15.83
CA LEU A 479 -9.41 4.58 15.27
C LEU A 479 -9.97 3.78 14.08
N VAL A 480 -9.10 3.29 13.19
CA VAL A 480 -9.51 2.47 12.05
C VAL A 480 -10.03 1.10 12.51
N LEU A 481 -9.36 0.47 13.49
CA LEU A 481 -9.80 -0.78 14.08
C LEU A 481 -11.16 -0.61 14.78
N LEU A 482 -11.36 0.50 15.50
CA LEU A 482 -12.63 0.85 16.11
C LEU A 482 -13.73 0.99 15.04
N ALA A 483 -13.47 1.75 13.98
CA ALA A 483 -14.43 1.92 12.88
C ALA A 483 -14.78 0.58 12.23
N TRP A 484 -13.79 -0.29 12.00
CA TRP A 484 -14.05 -1.63 11.47
C TRP A 484 -14.88 -2.50 12.41
N SER A 485 -14.57 -2.49 13.72
CA SER A 485 -15.33 -3.23 14.73
C SER A 485 -16.78 -2.77 14.80
N ILE A 486 -17.02 -1.46 14.70
CA ILE A 486 -18.36 -0.88 14.62
C ILE A 486 -19.07 -1.34 13.35
N SER A 487 -18.41 -1.28 12.19
CA SER A 487 -18.98 -1.73 10.92
C SER A 487 -19.40 -3.19 10.96
N ILE A 488 -18.59 -4.08 11.57
CA ILE A 488 -18.92 -5.51 11.76
C ILE A 488 -20.22 -5.70 12.52
N VAL A 489 -20.43 -4.92 13.59
CA VAL A 489 -21.60 -5.07 14.47
C VAL A 489 -22.83 -4.37 13.89
N SER A 490 -22.66 -3.15 13.35
CA SER A 490 -23.78 -2.32 12.87
C SER A 490 -24.31 -2.73 11.49
N GLN A 491 -23.52 -3.49 10.70
CA GLN A 491 -23.86 -3.84 9.33
C GLN A 491 -23.76 -5.37 9.09
N PRO A 492 -24.72 -6.16 9.62
CA PRO A 492 -24.61 -7.63 9.59
C PRO A 492 -24.59 -8.21 8.17
N LEU A 493 -25.32 -7.63 7.22
CA LEU A 493 -25.32 -8.07 5.82
C LEU A 493 -23.93 -7.88 5.19
N ALA A 494 -23.30 -6.74 5.43
CA ALA A 494 -21.95 -6.45 4.98
C ALA A 494 -20.92 -7.44 5.56
N THR A 495 -21.06 -7.72 6.84
CA THR A 495 -20.19 -8.67 7.55
C THR A 495 -20.35 -10.08 7.00
N VAL A 496 -21.58 -10.55 6.79
CA VAL A 496 -21.83 -11.88 6.20
C VAL A 496 -21.25 -11.96 4.79
N PHE A 497 -21.46 -10.95 3.95
CA PHE A 497 -20.91 -10.94 2.59
C PHE A 497 -19.38 -10.93 2.62
N GLY A 498 -18.77 -9.98 3.32
CA GLY A 498 -17.31 -9.84 3.36
C GLY A 498 -16.61 -11.05 3.98
N CYS A 499 -17.18 -11.62 5.06
CA CYS A 499 -16.70 -12.86 5.65
C CYS A 499 -16.85 -14.04 4.68
N SER A 500 -17.96 -14.13 3.94
CA SER A 500 -18.18 -15.21 2.97
C SER A 500 -17.14 -15.17 1.84
N VAL A 501 -16.86 -13.98 1.29
CA VAL A 501 -15.83 -13.80 0.26
C VAL A 501 -14.44 -14.12 0.82
N ALA A 502 -14.12 -13.62 2.02
CA ALA A 502 -12.83 -13.88 2.66
C ALA A 502 -12.66 -15.39 2.97
N LEU A 503 -13.68 -16.04 3.51
CA LEU A 503 -13.64 -17.48 3.80
C LEU A 503 -13.56 -18.32 2.53
N ALA A 504 -14.27 -17.96 1.48
CA ALA A 504 -14.19 -18.65 0.18
C ALA A 504 -12.78 -18.55 -0.41
N GLY A 505 -12.20 -17.34 -0.43
CA GLY A 505 -10.84 -17.12 -0.92
C GLY A 505 -9.78 -17.83 -0.07
N MET A 506 -9.89 -17.76 1.26
CA MET A 506 -9.00 -18.49 2.17
C MET A 506 -9.19 -20.01 2.07
N GLY A 507 -10.40 -20.48 1.79
CA GLY A 507 -10.70 -21.89 1.50
C GLY A 507 -9.97 -22.37 0.24
N VAL A 508 -10.00 -21.59 -0.84
CA VAL A 508 -9.24 -21.87 -2.07
C VAL A 508 -7.74 -21.90 -1.77
N ALA A 509 -7.24 -20.93 -1.00
CA ALA A 509 -5.84 -20.87 -0.58
C ALA A 509 -5.43 -22.12 0.22
N TYR A 510 -6.30 -22.57 1.15
CA TYR A 510 -6.07 -23.77 1.95
C TYR A 510 -6.05 -25.04 1.10
N VAL A 511 -6.97 -25.17 0.14
CA VAL A 511 -6.99 -26.32 -0.80
C VAL A 511 -5.69 -26.37 -1.61
N ASN A 512 -5.20 -25.24 -2.10
CA ASN A 512 -3.92 -25.19 -2.81
C ASN A 512 -2.73 -25.57 -1.91
N TYR A 513 -2.75 -25.10 -0.67
CA TYR A 513 -1.74 -25.48 0.33
C TYR A 513 -1.71 -26.99 0.59
N VAL A 514 -2.87 -27.64 0.76
CA VAL A 514 -2.99 -29.09 0.95
C VAL A 514 -2.50 -29.85 -0.28
N ARG A 515 -2.65 -29.28 -1.47
CA ARG A 515 -2.11 -29.84 -2.73
C ARG A 515 -0.59 -29.68 -2.89
N GLY A 516 0.11 -29.23 -1.85
CA GLY A 516 1.58 -29.14 -1.82
C GLY A 516 2.16 -27.81 -2.28
N ARG A 517 1.34 -26.77 -2.49
CA ARG A 517 1.81 -25.43 -2.75
C ARG A 517 2.15 -24.74 -1.43
N THR A 518 3.37 -24.27 -1.30
CA THR A 518 3.86 -23.65 -0.05
C THR A 518 4.12 -22.17 -0.31
N PRO A 519 3.21 -21.27 0.14
CA PRO A 519 3.42 -19.85 0.00
C PRO A 519 4.61 -19.39 0.85
N ILE A 520 5.58 -18.75 0.22
CA ILE A 520 6.76 -18.17 0.89
C ILE A 520 6.65 -16.65 0.81
N ALA A 521 6.80 -15.98 1.96
CA ALA A 521 7.02 -14.54 2.00
C ALA A 521 8.53 -14.30 2.01
N THR A 522 9.03 -13.61 1.02
CA THR A 522 10.39 -13.09 1.00
C THR A 522 10.40 -11.67 1.56
N THR A 523 11.48 -11.29 2.20
CA THR A 523 11.72 -9.93 2.67
C THR A 523 12.95 -9.38 1.96
N TYR A 524 12.99 -8.08 1.77
CA TYR A 524 14.19 -7.43 1.23
C TYR A 524 15.32 -7.37 2.26
N LEU A 525 14.98 -7.24 3.55
CA LEU A 525 15.89 -7.26 4.69
C LEU A 525 15.29 -8.08 5.83
N ALA A 526 16.06 -9.03 6.39
CA ALA A 526 15.57 -9.90 7.47
C ALA A 526 15.46 -9.22 8.83
N GLY A 527 16.05 -8.03 9.00
CA GLY A 527 16.25 -7.40 10.31
C GLY A 527 17.32 -8.11 11.14
N ARG A 528 17.66 -7.56 12.31
CA ARG A 528 18.70 -8.09 13.17
C ARG A 528 18.29 -9.42 13.81
N MET A 529 19.11 -10.46 13.61
CA MET A 529 18.92 -11.81 14.15
C MET A 529 20.27 -12.40 14.64
N PRO A 530 20.82 -11.94 15.75
CA PRO A 530 22.20 -12.25 16.17
C PRO A 530 22.47 -13.73 16.47
N ASP A 531 21.42 -14.49 16.80
CA ASP A 531 21.53 -15.94 17.07
C ASP A 531 21.14 -16.79 15.84
N SER A 532 21.05 -16.19 14.66
CA SER A 532 20.69 -16.92 13.44
C SER A 532 21.91 -17.46 12.70
N LEU A 533 21.65 -18.43 11.82
CA LEU A 533 22.57 -18.88 10.79
C LEU A 533 22.13 -18.25 9.46
N LEU A 534 23.06 -17.66 8.72
CA LEU A 534 22.83 -17.13 7.37
C LEU A 534 23.27 -18.17 6.34
N ALA A 535 22.37 -18.62 5.48
CA ALA A 535 22.67 -19.49 4.35
C ALA A 535 22.58 -18.66 3.06
N VAL A 536 23.69 -18.56 2.32
CA VAL A 536 23.74 -17.80 1.07
C VAL A 536 23.57 -18.75 -0.10
N LEU A 537 22.51 -18.50 -0.88
CA LEU A 537 22.13 -19.24 -2.08
C LEU A 537 22.31 -18.30 -3.28
N VAL A 538 22.84 -18.82 -4.38
CA VAL A 538 23.14 -18.00 -5.56
C VAL A 538 22.43 -18.56 -6.79
N ALA A 539 21.88 -17.70 -7.62
CA ALA A 539 21.23 -18.09 -8.86
C ALA A 539 22.22 -18.86 -9.76
N GLY A 540 21.76 -19.95 -10.35
CA GLY A 540 22.58 -20.79 -11.24
C GLY A 540 23.58 -21.71 -10.53
N ASP A 541 23.76 -21.62 -9.21
CA ASP A 541 24.69 -22.50 -8.47
C ASP A 541 24.06 -23.88 -8.21
N GLU A 542 24.68 -24.93 -8.75
CA GLU A 542 24.23 -26.32 -8.59
C GLU A 542 24.38 -26.82 -7.12
N HIS A 543 25.18 -26.15 -6.31
CA HIS A 543 25.47 -26.55 -4.91
C HIS A 543 24.50 -25.95 -3.89
N ASN A 544 23.47 -25.21 -4.32
CA ASN A 544 22.48 -24.60 -3.41
C ASN A 544 21.82 -25.63 -2.47
N GLU A 545 21.55 -26.86 -2.95
CA GLU A 545 20.96 -27.91 -2.12
C GLU A 545 21.93 -28.39 -1.02
N ALA A 546 23.23 -28.41 -1.30
CA ALA A 546 24.26 -28.74 -0.33
C ALA A 546 24.35 -27.65 0.77
N VAL A 547 24.26 -26.38 0.40
CA VAL A 547 24.22 -25.25 1.34
C VAL A 547 22.99 -25.33 2.24
N ILE A 548 21.81 -25.62 1.69
CA ILE A 548 20.59 -25.80 2.48
C ILE A 548 20.74 -26.92 3.52
N ASN A 549 21.23 -28.09 3.10
CA ASN A 549 21.42 -29.25 3.97
C ASN A 549 22.46 -28.96 5.06
N ALA A 550 23.58 -28.32 4.73
CA ALA A 550 24.61 -27.92 5.68
C ALA A 550 24.06 -26.91 6.70
N ALA A 551 23.30 -25.91 6.23
CA ALA A 551 22.68 -24.92 7.10
C ALA A 551 21.72 -25.58 8.12
N ILE A 552 20.91 -26.53 7.69
CA ILE A 552 19.99 -27.27 8.57
C ILE A 552 20.76 -28.09 9.61
N ASN A 553 21.81 -28.80 9.19
CA ASN A 553 22.63 -29.62 10.08
C ASN A 553 23.36 -28.79 11.16
N HIS A 554 23.81 -27.59 10.81
CA HIS A 554 24.56 -26.71 11.69
C HIS A 554 23.71 -25.72 12.49
N ALA A 555 22.42 -25.62 12.18
CA ALA A 555 21.54 -24.65 12.85
C ALA A 555 21.36 -24.91 14.36
N HIS A 556 21.54 -26.15 14.86
CA HIS A 556 21.38 -26.50 16.28
C HIS A 556 20.16 -25.86 16.96
N ARG A 557 18.98 -25.93 16.31
CA ARG A 557 17.70 -25.30 16.70
C ARG A 557 17.64 -23.77 16.58
N LYS A 558 18.65 -23.12 16.02
CA LYS A 558 18.62 -21.68 15.76
C LYS A 558 17.80 -21.35 14.50
N PRO A 559 17.27 -20.14 14.39
CA PRO A 559 16.62 -19.71 13.16
C PRO A 559 17.63 -19.59 12.01
N ILE A 560 17.19 -19.98 10.80
CA ILE A 560 18.01 -19.87 9.59
C ILE A 560 17.46 -18.70 8.76
N VAL A 561 18.36 -17.87 8.25
CA VAL A 561 18.05 -16.86 7.24
C VAL A 561 18.61 -17.34 5.91
N PHE A 562 17.76 -17.63 4.95
CA PHE A 562 18.17 -17.96 3.59
C PHE A 562 18.20 -16.67 2.76
N LEU A 563 19.39 -16.30 2.30
CA LEU A 563 19.60 -15.22 1.36
C LEU A 563 19.73 -15.81 -0.04
N TYR A 564 18.84 -15.44 -0.95
CA TYR A 564 18.97 -15.81 -2.36
C TYR A 564 19.44 -14.60 -3.16
N LEU A 565 20.57 -14.73 -3.83
CA LEU A 565 21.17 -13.75 -4.74
C LEU A 565 20.74 -14.08 -6.16
N ALA A 566 19.81 -13.30 -6.69
CA ALA A 566 19.20 -13.48 -8.01
C ALA A 566 20.03 -12.84 -9.11
N GLU A 567 20.00 -13.40 -10.31
CA GLU A 567 20.56 -12.73 -11.48
C GLU A 567 19.86 -11.39 -11.74
N PRO A 568 20.62 -10.33 -12.06
CA PRO A 568 20.03 -9.05 -12.40
C PRO A 568 19.17 -9.19 -13.65
N LYS A 569 17.87 -8.89 -13.52
CA LYS A 569 16.92 -8.88 -14.64
C LYS A 569 16.82 -7.50 -15.25
N ALA A 570 16.56 -7.45 -16.57
CA ALA A 570 16.28 -6.20 -17.24
C ALA A 570 15.05 -5.52 -16.63
N GLU A 571 15.16 -4.25 -16.30
CA GLU A 571 14.05 -3.45 -15.80
C GLU A 571 13.00 -3.30 -16.91
N ARG A 572 11.74 -3.61 -16.58
CA ARG A 572 10.59 -3.39 -17.45
C ARG A 572 9.67 -2.32 -16.88
N VAL A 573 8.96 -1.65 -17.77
CA VAL A 573 7.94 -0.67 -17.37
C VAL A 573 6.73 -1.40 -16.77
N PRO A 574 6.38 -1.15 -15.50
CA PRO A 574 5.23 -1.76 -14.87
C PRO A 574 3.92 -1.19 -15.43
N GLN A 575 2.88 -2.03 -15.48
CA GLN A 575 1.52 -1.56 -15.70
C GLN A 575 0.96 -0.90 -14.42
N LEU A 576 -0.09 -0.09 -14.57
CA LEU A 576 -0.79 0.50 -13.41
C LEU A 576 -1.30 -0.63 -12.50
N PHE A 577 -1.07 -0.50 -11.19
CA PHE A 577 -1.43 -1.48 -10.15
C PHE A 577 -0.70 -2.83 -10.21
N GLU A 578 0.25 -3.01 -11.11
CA GLU A 578 1.01 -4.25 -11.19
C GLU A 578 1.97 -4.38 -10.01
N VAL A 579 1.93 -5.53 -9.33
CA VAL A 579 2.89 -5.88 -8.27
C VAL A 579 4.19 -6.33 -8.94
N MET A 580 5.27 -5.60 -8.66
CA MET A 580 6.62 -5.82 -9.21
C MET A 580 7.55 -6.45 -8.17
N ASP A 581 7.14 -7.57 -7.59
CA ASP A 581 8.02 -8.34 -6.71
C ASP A 581 8.90 -9.27 -7.56
N PRO A 582 10.22 -9.01 -7.65
CA PRO A 582 11.12 -9.78 -8.50
C PRO A 582 11.16 -11.27 -8.13
N TYR A 583 10.95 -11.61 -6.86
CA TYR A 583 10.85 -12.99 -6.41
C TYR A 583 9.68 -13.73 -7.04
N LEU A 584 8.53 -13.07 -7.17
CA LEU A 584 7.32 -13.69 -7.72
C LEU A 584 7.44 -14.02 -9.22
N GLU A 585 8.46 -13.49 -9.89
CA GLU A 585 8.76 -13.75 -11.31
C GLU A 585 9.99 -14.65 -11.51
N ASP A 586 10.62 -15.09 -10.42
CA ASP A 586 11.84 -15.90 -10.44
C ASP A 586 11.54 -17.36 -10.11
N GLU A 587 11.26 -18.16 -11.15
CA GLU A 587 10.93 -19.58 -10.95
C GLU A 587 12.09 -20.39 -10.35
N PRO A 588 13.37 -20.20 -10.73
CA PRO A 588 14.51 -20.82 -10.05
C PRO A 588 14.56 -20.47 -8.56
N ALA A 589 14.40 -19.19 -8.19
CA ALA A 589 14.38 -18.77 -6.79
C ALA A 589 13.24 -19.42 -6.01
N LYS A 590 12.04 -19.47 -6.60
CA LYS A 590 10.88 -20.13 -6.00
C LYS A 590 11.16 -21.60 -5.73
N TYR A 591 11.73 -22.31 -6.69
CA TYR A 591 12.04 -23.72 -6.54
C TYR A 591 13.02 -23.96 -5.38
N ILE A 592 14.13 -23.22 -5.33
CA ILE A 592 15.17 -23.37 -4.31
C ILE A 592 14.66 -22.98 -2.93
N LEU A 593 13.97 -21.83 -2.80
CA LEU A 593 13.45 -21.38 -1.51
C LEU A 593 12.32 -22.27 -0.99
N LYS A 594 11.49 -22.84 -1.87
CA LYS A 594 10.51 -23.87 -1.48
C LYS A 594 11.19 -25.12 -0.95
N ARG A 595 12.27 -25.57 -1.60
CA ARG A 595 13.05 -26.71 -1.13
C ARG A 595 13.61 -26.43 0.26
N ALA A 596 14.18 -25.24 0.48
CA ALA A 596 14.67 -24.81 1.78
C ALA A 596 13.56 -24.75 2.83
N ALA A 597 12.38 -24.21 2.49
CA ALA A 597 11.23 -24.14 3.39
C ALA A 597 10.72 -25.52 3.79
N LEU A 598 10.63 -26.45 2.85
CA LEU A 598 10.19 -27.83 3.11
C LEU A 598 11.16 -28.56 4.05
N LEU A 599 12.46 -28.47 3.76
CA LEU A 599 13.49 -29.15 4.55
C LEU A 599 13.59 -28.56 5.98
N THR A 600 13.53 -27.26 6.14
CA THR A 600 13.53 -26.60 7.46
C THR A 600 12.28 -26.92 8.26
N ARG A 601 11.11 -26.99 7.60
CA ARG A 601 9.87 -27.42 8.25
C ARG A 601 9.96 -28.87 8.76
N ASN A 602 10.50 -29.78 7.96
CA ASN A 602 10.71 -31.16 8.36
C ASN A 602 11.68 -31.26 9.56
N ALA A 603 12.70 -30.41 9.60
CA ALA A 603 13.63 -30.30 10.71
C ALA A 603 13.07 -29.51 11.92
N ARG A 604 11.84 -29.02 11.87
CA ARG A 604 11.21 -28.15 12.90
C ARG A 604 12.01 -26.90 13.23
N LEU A 605 12.66 -26.31 12.25
CA LEU A 605 13.43 -25.07 12.35
C LEU A 605 12.62 -23.90 11.84
N THR A 606 12.87 -22.71 12.39
CA THR A 606 12.33 -21.45 11.87
C THR A 606 13.21 -20.92 10.76
N ALA A 607 12.64 -20.57 9.63
CA ALA A 607 13.34 -19.99 8.49
C ALA A 607 12.79 -18.61 8.14
N ARG A 608 13.67 -17.73 7.65
CA ARG A 608 13.32 -16.49 6.95
C ARG A 608 13.99 -16.48 5.60
N PHE A 609 13.33 -15.86 4.63
CA PHE A 609 13.77 -15.85 3.25
C PHE A 609 14.01 -14.40 2.81
N VAL A 610 15.22 -14.11 2.35
CA VAL A 610 15.63 -12.81 1.83
C VAL A 610 15.96 -13.00 0.35
N TYR A 611 15.39 -12.15 -0.49
CA TYR A 611 15.64 -12.15 -1.94
C TYR A 611 16.31 -10.84 -2.33
N ARG A 612 17.46 -10.91 -2.98
CA ARG A 612 18.25 -9.75 -3.42
C ARG A 612 18.83 -9.98 -4.82
N PRO A 613 18.99 -8.92 -5.62
CA PRO A 613 19.77 -9.02 -6.84
C PRO A 613 21.24 -9.33 -6.49
N GLN A 614 21.93 -10.04 -7.37
CA GLN A 614 23.35 -10.28 -7.22
C GLN A 614 24.15 -8.98 -7.46
N GLY A 615 24.97 -8.60 -6.50
CA GLY A 615 25.82 -7.41 -6.56
C GLY A 615 26.95 -7.50 -5.54
N PRO A 616 28.03 -6.71 -5.71
CA PRO A 616 29.23 -6.81 -4.87
C PRO A 616 28.95 -6.54 -3.38
N ASP A 617 28.00 -5.66 -3.06
CA ASP A 617 27.73 -5.24 -1.68
C ASP A 617 26.46 -5.87 -1.07
N GLU A 618 25.67 -6.61 -1.85
CA GLU A 618 24.35 -7.09 -1.42
C GLU A 618 24.41 -8.12 -0.30
N ALA A 619 25.31 -9.07 -0.40
CA ALA A 619 25.53 -10.07 0.65
C ALA A 619 26.11 -9.44 1.92
N GLY A 620 27.02 -8.48 1.79
CA GLY A 620 27.58 -7.69 2.87
C GLY A 620 26.52 -6.88 3.61
N LEU A 621 25.60 -6.24 2.88
CA LEU A 621 24.50 -5.48 3.47
C LEU A 621 23.56 -6.37 4.30
N VAL A 622 23.23 -7.58 3.78
CA VAL A 622 22.40 -8.53 4.53
C VAL A 622 23.16 -9.04 5.76
N TRP A 623 24.45 -9.33 5.63
CA TRP A 623 25.32 -9.67 6.77
C TRP A 623 25.28 -8.58 7.85
N GLN A 624 25.49 -7.32 7.47
CA GLN A 624 25.49 -6.20 8.41
C GLN A 624 24.13 -5.97 9.08
N THR A 625 23.03 -6.22 8.38
CA THR A 625 21.68 -6.05 8.94
C THR A 625 21.23 -7.21 9.82
N VAL A 626 21.53 -8.44 9.43
CA VAL A 626 21.15 -9.66 10.17
C VAL A 626 22.05 -9.88 11.37
N HIS A 627 23.34 -9.54 11.28
CA HIS A 627 24.37 -9.89 12.27
C HIS A 627 24.31 -11.37 12.66
N PRO A 628 24.35 -12.30 11.71
CA PRO A 628 24.23 -13.72 12.01
C PRO A 628 25.45 -14.21 12.81
N ARG A 629 25.27 -15.28 13.56
CA ARG A 629 26.37 -15.91 14.28
C ARG A 629 27.29 -16.68 13.34
N ASP A 630 26.70 -17.42 12.43
CA ASP A 630 27.41 -18.30 11.50
C ASP A 630 26.89 -18.07 10.08
N VAL A 631 27.73 -18.25 9.08
CA VAL A 631 27.34 -18.18 7.65
C VAL A 631 27.76 -19.47 6.96
N VAL A 632 26.90 -19.95 6.09
CA VAL A 632 27.10 -21.12 5.24
C VAL A 632 26.91 -20.72 3.78
N LEU A 633 27.89 -20.97 2.95
CA LEU A 633 27.87 -20.66 1.53
C LEU A 633 28.79 -21.64 0.77
N THR A 634 28.74 -21.62 -0.56
CA THR A 634 29.68 -22.43 -1.37
C THR A 634 31.09 -21.86 -1.31
N ALA A 635 32.10 -22.72 -1.52
CA ALA A 635 33.50 -22.32 -1.48
C ALA A 635 33.85 -21.29 -2.57
N GLU A 636 33.18 -21.34 -3.72
CA GLU A 636 33.38 -20.40 -4.82
C GLU A 636 32.96 -18.97 -4.49
N HIS A 637 31.88 -18.84 -3.70
CA HIS A 637 31.36 -17.54 -3.28
C HIS A 637 32.00 -17.06 -1.96
N ALA A 638 32.76 -17.92 -1.28
CA ALA A 638 33.46 -17.55 -0.06
C ALA A 638 34.49 -16.43 -0.29
N ALA A 639 35.11 -16.38 -1.45
CA ALA A 639 36.04 -15.32 -1.84
C ALA A 639 35.43 -13.91 -1.83
N GLN A 640 34.14 -13.78 -2.08
CA GLN A 640 33.42 -12.50 -2.00
C GLN A 640 33.26 -11.99 -0.56
N PHE A 641 33.51 -12.85 0.42
CA PHE A 641 33.51 -12.53 1.85
C PHE A 641 34.91 -12.52 2.45
N GLU A 642 35.97 -12.66 1.67
CA GLU A 642 37.36 -12.70 2.13
C GLU A 642 37.89 -11.38 2.73
N GLU A 643 37.23 -10.26 2.53
CA GLU A 643 37.44 -9.06 3.35
C GLU A 643 37.15 -9.30 4.85
N ILE A 644 36.46 -10.40 5.17
CA ILE A 644 36.13 -10.85 6.53
C ILE A 644 37.13 -11.93 6.93
N ASN A 645 38.34 -11.53 7.32
CA ASN A 645 39.38 -12.32 8.00
C ASN A 645 39.46 -13.84 7.63
N PRO A 646 40.37 -14.26 6.75
CA PRO A 646 40.44 -15.62 6.19
C PRO A 646 40.60 -16.74 7.25
N ASP A 647 41.12 -16.43 8.45
CA ASP A 647 41.27 -17.39 9.55
C ASP A 647 39.94 -17.89 10.15
N ARG A 648 38.81 -17.36 9.71
CA ARG A 648 37.48 -17.71 10.21
C ARG A 648 36.72 -18.62 9.29
N ILE A 649 37.26 -19.00 8.14
CA ILE A 649 36.60 -19.85 7.17
C ILE A 649 36.96 -21.31 7.43
N ARG A 650 35.99 -22.15 7.73
CA ARG A 650 36.14 -23.60 7.73
C ARG A 650 35.52 -24.19 6.48
N TYR A 651 36.27 -25.01 5.78
CA TYR A 651 35.80 -25.72 4.61
C TYR A 651 35.41 -27.17 4.99
N GLU A 652 34.22 -27.58 4.58
CA GLU A 652 33.73 -28.94 4.73
C GLU A 652 33.46 -29.52 3.33
N LEU A 653 34.01 -30.70 3.05
CA LEU A 653 33.73 -31.45 1.84
C LEU A 653 32.49 -32.32 2.07
N THR A 654 31.41 -32.00 1.33
CA THR A 654 30.22 -32.83 1.29
C THR A 654 30.21 -33.70 0.02
N SER A 655 29.35 -34.71 -0.02
CA SER A 655 29.15 -35.53 -1.24
C SER A 655 28.64 -34.73 -2.45
N GLN A 656 28.18 -33.49 -2.22
CA GLN A 656 27.59 -32.61 -3.22
C GLN A 656 28.42 -31.33 -3.49
N GLY A 657 29.60 -31.17 -2.88
CA GLY A 657 30.46 -30.03 -3.10
C GLY A 657 31.20 -29.53 -1.85
N LYS A 658 32.10 -28.57 -2.04
CA LYS A 658 32.89 -27.93 -0.97
C LYS A 658 32.13 -26.72 -0.42
N ILE A 659 31.82 -26.75 0.88
CA ILE A 659 31.06 -25.71 1.57
C ILE A 659 32.00 -24.97 2.51
N ALA A 660 31.84 -23.64 2.58
CA ALA A 660 32.57 -22.77 3.48
C ALA A 660 31.68 -22.33 4.67
N HIS A 661 32.19 -22.47 5.87
CA HIS A 661 31.59 -21.99 7.10
C HIS A 661 32.37 -20.81 7.65
N LEU A 662 31.74 -19.68 7.79
CA LEU A 662 32.29 -18.50 8.46
C LEU A 662 31.80 -18.47 9.91
N LEU A 663 32.72 -18.74 10.85
CA LEU A 663 32.42 -18.76 12.29
C LEU A 663 32.79 -17.43 12.93
N LYS A 664 31.84 -16.80 13.61
CA LYS A 664 32.10 -15.63 14.45
C LYS A 664 32.66 -16.13 15.79
N ARG A 665 33.95 -15.95 16.04
CA ARG A 665 34.51 -16.11 17.41
C ARG A 665 34.11 -14.88 18.23
N TRP A 666 33.59 -15.14 19.43
CA TRP A 666 33.34 -14.15 20.48
C TRP A 666 34.66 -13.65 21.06
#